data_d494f6ffffd772a6369ecdaa03edf8d4
#
_entry.id   d494f6ffffd772a6369ecdaa03edf8d4
#
_cell.length_a   1.000
_cell.length_b   1.000
_cell.length_c   1.000
_cell.angle_alpha   90.00
_cell.angle_beta   90.00
_cell.angle_gamma   90.00
#
_symmetry.space_group_name_H-M   'P 1'
#
loop_
_entity.id
_entity.type
_entity.pdbx_description
1 polymer ?
#
loop_
_entity_poly.entity_id
_entity_poly.type
_entity_poly.pdbx_seq_one_letter_code
_entity_poly.pdbx_strand_id
1 'polypeptide(L)'
;MSRYLCIHGHFYQPPREDPWLGEIMPEGSAAPMLNWNERITHESYTPLAYAKRLNEHGEIVELINCYEWINFNAGPTLLRWMENAFPETYHRILEADKASIARFGHGNAIAQVYHHAIMPLAKERDKKLEVVWAIQDFERRFERKPEGMWLAECAVDTATLETLANHDIKFTILSQHQVEAIENSGKWYNIYGGAMDTSMPYRIDLPSGKSIAIFFYDAAISQAVAFERLLSNGDKFWNKLNSTAKDGILTISTDGETYGHHFTFGEMALAHVIEKGRNKDDDLELTNLAAFLANNPPKHQVRLHEPSAWSCAHGVERWRSNCGCKDGGHPDWNQEWRKPLRDALDFMKECVDNFFDLKAHEYFKEPERALFKYGKLLSGETQREDFNAKYVLPDLTEQQLHESTLLLFMQEQSLAAFASCAWFFDEITRIEPKNALSFALHALDILSEFEGHSRIDEFADILSAAISNKPDHETGQELFYQTVLPRRESEASILLQALLLLQNDNPFPEKDRTYVVGWNNVTIKVTPTMLDDKHYSGKAVIFWKDSNLGTSLTWQYTKLPAGFINSTTVTATVEGKGAQSCIFTSLPRNKRQSFSAHFMECVLREIVNASTPLGLDASVLFEPWTEAQKDQPRGELWDLICPALIEGYIFSEHCEVQLKTRQVASLTTYILNWIKKRNYDPTITIDKVQDRTISMLSEETPAYFKTKSILIRTRELFPNTPMEKLLRFLWLEKQDDPHVRDIARLVNLRFPN
;
A
#
# COMPACT_ATOMS: atom_id res chain seq x y z
N MET A 1 -20.48 -0.22 -37.68
CA MET A 1 -19.56 -1.06 -36.90
C MET A 1 -19.94 -0.86 -35.44
N SER A 2 -19.63 -1.85 -34.57
CA SER A 2 -19.96 -1.73 -33.11
C SER A 2 -19.09 -0.68 -32.46
N ARG A 3 -19.65 0.01 -31.46
CA ARG A 3 -19.00 1.04 -30.66
C ARG A 3 -18.65 0.43 -29.30
N TYR A 4 -17.38 0.49 -28.93
CA TYR A 4 -16.89 -0.08 -27.69
C TYR A 4 -16.29 1.00 -26.78
N LEU A 5 -16.44 0.80 -25.48
CA LEU A 5 -15.85 1.63 -24.44
C LEU A 5 -14.94 0.79 -23.54
N CYS A 6 -13.69 1.20 -23.43
CA CYS A 6 -12.76 0.68 -22.45
C CYS A 6 -12.29 1.80 -21.52
N ILE A 7 -12.59 1.66 -20.25
CA ILE A 7 -12.07 2.52 -19.19
C ILE A 7 -10.89 1.81 -18.56
N HIS A 8 -9.70 2.41 -18.55
CA HIS A 8 -8.53 1.87 -17.90
C HIS A 8 -8.18 2.69 -16.67
N GLY A 9 -8.09 2.02 -15.52
CA GLY A 9 -7.60 2.58 -14.25
C GLY A 9 -6.18 2.08 -13.96
N HIS A 10 -5.25 3.01 -13.80
CA HIS A 10 -3.90 2.74 -13.31
C HIS A 10 -3.88 2.86 -11.79
N PHE A 11 -3.76 1.74 -11.07
CA PHE A 11 -3.72 1.69 -9.60
C PHE A 11 -2.29 1.43 -9.13
N TYR A 12 -1.74 2.37 -8.39
CA TYR A 12 -0.36 2.28 -7.95
C TYR A 12 -0.13 2.92 -6.60
N GLN A 13 0.59 2.21 -5.73
CA GLN A 13 1.29 2.79 -4.59
C GLN A 13 2.76 2.35 -4.64
N PRO A 14 3.70 3.27 -4.39
CA PRO A 14 5.11 2.94 -4.39
C PRO A 14 5.46 1.95 -3.27
N PRO A 15 6.62 1.31 -3.32
CA PRO A 15 7.20 0.64 -2.17
C PRO A 15 7.28 1.63 -1.00
N ARG A 16 6.64 1.31 0.13
CA ARG A 16 6.55 2.17 1.32
C ARG A 16 6.99 1.47 2.58
N GLU A 17 7.21 0.16 2.50
CA GLU A 17 7.66 -0.63 3.63
C GLU A 17 9.00 -0.10 4.14
N ASP A 18 9.12 0.01 5.46
CA ASP A 18 10.40 0.21 6.10
C ASP A 18 11.33 -0.95 5.72
N PRO A 19 12.50 -0.68 5.12
CA PRO A 19 13.34 -1.75 4.58
C PRO A 19 13.85 -2.75 5.63
N TRP A 20 14.00 -2.33 6.89
CA TRP A 20 14.49 -3.18 7.99
C TRP A 20 13.38 -3.98 8.65
N LEU A 21 12.14 -3.48 8.66
CA LEU A 21 10.99 -4.13 9.30
C LEU A 21 10.03 -4.80 8.31
N GLY A 22 9.97 -4.34 7.05
CA GLY A 22 8.99 -4.81 6.07
C GLY A 22 7.55 -4.41 6.37
N GLU A 23 7.37 -3.38 7.20
CA GLU A 23 6.08 -2.81 7.55
C GLU A 23 5.98 -1.37 7.05
N ILE A 24 4.78 -0.94 6.65
CA ILE A 24 4.57 0.47 6.31
C ILE A 24 4.44 1.28 7.59
N MET A 25 5.35 2.24 7.75
CA MET A 25 5.39 3.12 8.91
C MET A 25 4.32 4.22 8.82
N PRO A 26 3.90 4.81 9.96
CA PRO A 26 2.96 5.92 9.94
C PRO A 26 3.50 7.12 9.18
N GLU A 27 2.68 7.62 8.28
CA GLU A 27 2.96 8.81 7.47
C GLU A 27 2.03 9.94 7.91
N GLY A 28 2.55 10.93 8.61
CA GLY A 28 1.74 12.01 9.21
C GLY A 28 0.87 12.78 8.22
N SER A 29 1.28 12.85 6.94
CA SER A 29 0.51 13.46 5.86
C SER A 29 -0.70 12.63 5.43
N ALA A 30 -0.77 11.36 5.80
CA ALA A 30 -1.89 10.47 5.49
C ALA A 30 -3.05 10.57 6.52
N ALA A 31 -2.88 11.37 7.58
CA ALA A 31 -3.92 11.51 8.61
C ALA A 31 -5.31 11.77 7.99
N PRO A 32 -6.40 11.17 8.52
CA PRO A 32 -6.48 10.47 9.80
C PRO A 32 -5.99 9.01 9.77
N MET A 33 -5.69 8.44 8.59
CA MET A 33 -5.19 7.09 8.45
C MET A 33 -3.70 6.99 8.83
N LEU A 34 -3.21 5.77 9.10
CA LEU A 34 -1.82 5.56 9.51
C LEU A 34 -0.83 5.85 8.37
N ASN A 35 -1.17 5.45 7.16
CA ASN A 35 -0.31 5.60 5.99
C ASN A 35 -1.12 5.83 4.70
N TRP A 36 -0.44 6.21 3.62
CA TRP A 36 -1.09 6.50 2.35
C TRP A 36 -1.72 5.28 1.69
N ASN A 37 -1.17 4.09 1.83
CA ASN A 37 -1.80 2.88 1.28
C ASN A 37 -3.18 2.64 1.92
N GLU A 38 -3.27 2.78 3.24
CA GLU A 38 -4.51 2.67 3.98
C GLU A 38 -5.51 3.77 3.55
N ARG A 39 -5.05 5.02 3.50
CA ARG A 39 -5.88 6.17 3.12
C ARG A 39 -6.48 6.00 1.73
N ILE A 40 -5.66 5.69 0.74
CA ILE A 40 -6.13 5.51 -0.64
C ILE A 40 -7.04 4.28 -0.75
N THR A 41 -6.77 3.22 0.02
CA THR A 41 -7.66 2.06 0.04
C THR A 41 -9.06 2.43 0.52
N HIS A 42 -9.17 3.22 1.57
CA HIS A 42 -10.47 3.71 2.08
C HIS A 42 -11.14 4.71 1.14
N GLU A 43 -10.38 5.57 0.48
CA GLU A 43 -10.92 6.63 -0.37
C GLU A 43 -11.22 6.17 -1.80
N SER A 44 -10.54 5.15 -2.32
CA SER A 44 -10.63 4.71 -3.73
C SER A 44 -10.79 3.19 -3.90
N TYR A 45 -9.81 2.37 -3.45
CA TYR A 45 -9.77 0.96 -3.86
C TYR A 45 -10.96 0.14 -3.32
N THR A 46 -11.29 0.28 -2.04
CA THR A 46 -12.46 -0.37 -1.47
C THR A 46 -13.78 0.20 -2.01
N PRO A 47 -13.98 1.52 -2.13
CA PRO A 47 -15.17 2.08 -2.78
C PRO A 47 -15.39 1.58 -4.20
N LEU A 48 -14.35 1.41 -5.01
CA LEU A 48 -14.46 0.85 -6.36
C LEU A 48 -14.90 -0.63 -6.37
N ALA A 49 -14.47 -1.42 -5.38
CA ALA A 49 -14.90 -2.80 -5.23
C ALA A 49 -16.36 -2.93 -4.76
N TYR A 50 -16.93 -1.86 -4.24
CA TYR A 50 -18.27 -1.80 -3.65
C TYR A 50 -19.01 -0.49 -3.97
N ALA A 51 -18.91 -0.04 -5.22
CA ALA A 51 -19.50 1.24 -5.63
C ALA A 51 -21.03 1.22 -5.49
N LYS A 52 -21.56 2.24 -4.82
CA LYS A 52 -22.97 2.30 -4.42
C LYS A 52 -23.84 2.83 -5.55
N ARG A 53 -24.95 2.14 -5.82
CA ARG A 53 -26.04 2.67 -6.62
C ARG A 53 -27.17 3.08 -5.69
N LEU A 54 -27.62 4.31 -5.83
CA LEU A 54 -28.69 4.86 -5.00
C LEU A 54 -29.99 4.98 -5.80
N ASN A 55 -31.13 4.77 -5.13
CA ASN A 55 -32.43 5.11 -5.65
C ASN A 55 -32.74 6.61 -5.47
N GLU A 56 -33.93 7.05 -5.91
CA GLU A 56 -34.43 8.42 -5.80
C GLU A 56 -34.57 8.92 -4.34
N HIS A 57 -34.62 7.99 -3.37
CA HIS A 57 -34.69 8.29 -1.94
C HIS A 57 -33.33 8.31 -1.27
N GLY A 58 -32.24 8.10 -2.02
CA GLY A 58 -30.87 8.04 -1.51
C GLY A 58 -30.54 6.75 -0.76
N GLU A 59 -31.39 5.70 -0.87
CA GLU A 59 -31.12 4.39 -0.29
C GLU A 59 -30.21 3.58 -1.23
N ILE A 60 -29.27 2.80 -0.67
CA ILE A 60 -28.37 1.93 -1.44
C ILE A 60 -29.17 0.71 -1.91
N VAL A 61 -29.24 0.50 -3.22
CA VAL A 61 -30.00 -0.58 -3.86
C VAL A 61 -29.13 -1.59 -4.59
N GLU A 62 -27.86 -1.26 -4.85
CA GLU A 62 -26.89 -2.16 -5.47
C GLU A 62 -25.46 -1.75 -5.08
N LEU A 63 -24.57 -2.74 -4.95
CA LEU A 63 -23.12 -2.56 -4.87
C LEU A 63 -22.49 -3.15 -6.12
N ILE A 64 -21.84 -2.31 -6.93
CA ILE A 64 -21.14 -2.72 -8.15
C ILE A 64 -19.65 -2.86 -7.87
N ASN A 65 -19.06 -3.98 -8.23
CA ASN A 65 -17.62 -4.12 -8.32
C ASN A 65 -17.14 -3.53 -9.66
N CYS A 66 -16.62 -2.31 -9.64
CA CYS A 66 -16.18 -1.62 -10.84
C CYS A 66 -15.05 -2.35 -11.58
N TYR A 67 -14.18 -3.06 -10.85
CA TYR A 67 -13.08 -3.84 -11.44
C TYR A 67 -13.55 -4.95 -12.39
N GLU A 68 -14.79 -5.43 -12.25
CA GLU A 68 -15.37 -6.39 -13.18
C GLU A 68 -15.63 -5.84 -14.58
N TRP A 69 -15.64 -4.51 -14.73
CA TRP A 69 -16.10 -3.83 -15.94
C TRP A 69 -15.07 -2.89 -16.56
N ILE A 70 -14.04 -2.52 -15.82
CA ILE A 70 -12.96 -1.68 -16.29
C ILE A 70 -11.70 -2.49 -16.55
N ASN A 71 -10.92 -2.10 -17.54
CA ASN A 71 -9.55 -2.57 -17.68
C ASN A 71 -8.67 -1.93 -16.61
N PHE A 72 -7.77 -2.67 -15.97
CA PHE A 72 -6.96 -2.10 -14.91
C PHE A 72 -5.60 -2.77 -14.76
N ASN A 73 -4.65 -2.06 -14.21
CA ASN A 73 -3.49 -2.64 -13.56
C ASN A 73 -3.48 -2.27 -12.09
N ALA A 74 -2.95 -3.15 -11.26
CA ALA A 74 -2.67 -2.89 -9.85
C ALA A 74 -1.23 -3.30 -9.56
N GLY A 75 -0.45 -2.37 -8.99
CA GLY A 75 0.98 -2.58 -8.79
C GLY A 75 1.28 -3.75 -7.84
N PRO A 76 2.32 -4.57 -8.13
CA PRO A 76 2.72 -5.69 -7.28
C PRO A 76 2.98 -5.28 -5.82
N THR A 77 3.61 -4.13 -5.60
CA THR A 77 3.88 -3.57 -4.26
C THR A 77 2.60 -3.24 -3.50
N LEU A 78 1.61 -2.67 -4.17
CA LEU A 78 0.29 -2.42 -3.60
C LEU A 78 -0.44 -3.72 -3.27
N LEU A 79 -0.49 -4.67 -4.20
CA LEU A 79 -1.22 -5.93 -3.99
C LEU A 79 -0.59 -6.80 -2.90
N ARG A 80 0.75 -6.83 -2.80
CA ARG A 80 1.48 -7.53 -1.72
C ARG A 80 1.08 -7.02 -0.34
N TRP A 81 0.97 -5.71 -0.17
CA TRP A 81 0.51 -5.09 1.06
C TRP A 81 -0.99 -5.36 1.29
N MET A 82 -1.82 -5.16 0.26
CA MET A 82 -3.28 -5.28 0.37
C MET A 82 -3.74 -6.69 0.72
N GLU A 83 -3.05 -7.73 0.25
CA GLU A 83 -3.32 -9.14 0.55
C GLU A 83 -3.42 -9.41 2.05
N ASN A 84 -2.59 -8.74 2.86
CA ASN A 84 -2.58 -8.88 4.31
C ASN A 84 -3.39 -7.81 5.03
N ALA A 85 -3.32 -6.57 4.58
CA ALA A 85 -3.93 -5.42 5.26
C ALA A 85 -5.42 -5.24 4.93
N PHE A 86 -5.84 -5.56 3.70
CA PHE A 86 -7.21 -5.42 3.21
C PHE A 86 -7.64 -6.65 2.37
N PRO A 87 -7.63 -7.85 2.96
CA PRO A 87 -7.86 -9.10 2.20
C PRO A 87 -9.21 -9.13 1.49
N GLU A 88 -10.26 -8.54 2.05
CA GLU A 88 -11.57 -8.46 1.42
C GLU A 88 -11.53 -7.69 0.10
N THR A 89 -10.94 -6.49 0.09
CA THR A 89 -10.78 -5.67 -1.12
C THR A 89 -9.87 -6.37 -2.13
N TYR A 90 -8.77 -6.95 -1.66
CA TYR A 90 -7.86 -7.73 -2.49
C TYR A 90 -8.55 -8.87 -3.22
N HIS A 91 -9.33 -9.71 -2.51
CA HIS A 91 -10.07 -10.80 -3.12
C HIS A 91 -11.11 -10.31 -4.14
N ARG A 92 -11.80 -9.20 -3.86
CA ARG A 92 -12.76 -8.61 -4.82
C ARG A 92 -12.11 -8.17 -6.12
N ILE A 93 -10.87 -7.67 -6.07
CA ILE A 93 -10.10 -7.32 -7.28
C ILE A 93 -9.77 -8.59 -8.09
N LEU A 94 -9.33 -9.65 -7.43
CA LEU A 94 -9.00 -10.91 -8.12
C LEU A 94 -10.25 -11.59 -8.70
N GLU A 95 -11.35 -11.63 -7.97
CA GLU A 95 -12.64 -12.16 -8.44
C GLU A 95 -13.17 -11.39 -9.65
N ALA A 96 -12.96 -10.08 -9.67
CA ALA A 96 -13.36 -9.23 -10.79
C ALA A 96 -12.69 -9.62 -12.10
N ASP A 97 -11.41 -9.99 -12.05
CA ASP A 97 -10.71 -10.48 -13.24
C ASP A 97 -11.27 -11.83 -13.72
N LYS A 98 -11.57 -12.76 -12.79
CA LYS A 98 -12.23 -14.05 -13.11
C LYS A 98 -13.61 -13.82 -13.74
N ALA A 99 -14.39 -12.89 -13.20
CA ALA A 99 -15.71 -12.52 -13.75
C ALA A 99 -15.59 -11.91 -15.17
N SER A 100 -14.57 -11.09 -15.40
CA SER A 100 -14.32 -10.50 -16.72
C SER A 100 -13.91 -11.55 -17.77
N ILE A 101 -13.12 -12.56 -17.39
CA ILE A 101 -12.79 -13.68 -18.28
C ILE A 101 -14.05 -14.44 -18.68
N ALA A 102 -14.94 -14.72 -17.73
CA ALA A 102 -16.21 -15.39 -18.02
C ALA A 102 -17.09 -14.57 -18.98
N ARG A 103 -17.01 -13.23 -18.91
CA ARG A 103 -17.82 -12.31 -19.72
C ARG A 103 -17.22 -12.03 -21.11
N PHE A 104 -15.93 -11.76 -21.19
CA PHE A 104 -15.24 -11.27 -22.38
C PHE A 104 -14.31 -12.31 -23.03
N GLY A 105 -14.07 -13.45 -22.38
CA GLY A 105 -13.04 -14.41 -22.79
C GLY A 105 -11.61 -13.98 -22.46
N HIS A 106 -11.43 -12.78 -21.92
CA HIS A 106 -10.16 -12.16 -21.56
C HIS A 106 -10.30 -11.38 -20.24
N GLY A 107 -9.24 -11.39 -19.42
CA GLY A 107 -9.24 -10.72 -18.14
C GLY A 107 -9.08 -9.19 -18.26
N ASN A 108 -9.68 -8.47 -17.32
CA ASN A 108 -9.58 -7.01 -17.23
C ASN A 108 -8.22 -6.56 -16.69
N ALA A 109 -7.60 -7.36 -15.83
CA ALA A 109 -6.31 -7.02 -15.26
C ALA A 109 -5.18 -7.15 -16.29
N ILE A 110 -4.27 -6.18 -16.31
CA ILE A 110 -2.98 -6.25 -16.98
C ILE A 110 -1.84 -6.14 -15.97
N ALA A 111 -0.66 -6.66 -16.29
CA ALA A 111 0.50 -6.53 -15.42
C ALA A 111 0.99 -5.07 -15.36
N GLN A 112 1.84 -4.77 -14.40
CA GLN A 112 2.58 -3.51 -14.28
C GLN A 112 4.03 -3.83 -13.97
N VAL A 113 4.99 -3.05 -14.48
CA VAL A 113 6.41 -3.20 -14.11
C VAL A 113 6.57 -3.18 -12.57
N TYR A 114 7.40 -4.07 -12.02
CA TYR A 114 7.32 -4.51 -10.63
C TYR A 114 7.41 -3.36 -9.61
N HIS A 115 8.49 -2.54 -9.66
CA HIS A 115 8.69 -1.41 -8.75
C HIS A 115 8.26 -0.06 -9.36
N HIS A 116 7.59 -0.07 -10.51
CA HIS A 116 7.21 1.16 -11.22
C HIS A 116 8.40 2.02 -11.63
N ALA A 117 9.49 1.38 -12.06
CA ALA A 117 10.68 2.05 -12.54
C ALA A 117 10.47 2.63 -13.96
N ILE A 118 11.16 3.75 -14.25
CA ILE A 118 11.17 4.36 -15.59
C ILE A 118 12.04 3.50 -16.51
N MET A 119 11.39 2.62 -17.25
CA MET A 119 12.04 1.57 -18.04
C MET A 119 13.12 2.08 -19.01
N PRO A 120 12.95 3.18 -19.76
CA PRO A 120 14.01 3.70 -20.63
C PRO A 120 15.32 4.07 -19.90
N LEU A 121 15.24 4.38 -18.58
CA LEU A 121 16.40 4.73 -17.76
C LEU A 121 17.04 3.53 -17.04
N ALA A 122 16.40 2.37 -17.07
CA ALA A 122 16.90 1.16 -16.42
C ALA A 122 17.96 0.46 -17.30
N LYS A 123 18.93 -0.22 -16.68
CA LYS A 123 19.86 -1.12 -17.38
C LYS A 123 19.10 -2.32 -17.99
N GLU A 124 19.69 -2.96 -18.99
CA GLU A 124 19.04 -4.08 -19.68
C GLU A 124 18.63 -5.21 -18.74
N ARG A 125 19.50 -5.59 -17.78
CA ARG A 125 19.18 -6.59 -16.75
C ARG A 125 17.99 -6.17 -15.90
N ASP A 126 17.98 -4.93 -15.47
CA ASP A 126 16.93 -4.39 -14.59
C ASP A 126 15.58 -4.30 -15.33
N LYS A 127 15.57 -3.89 -16.62
CA LYS A 127 14.36 -3.95 -17.47
C LYS A 127 13.77 -5.37 -17.47
N LYS A 128 14.60 -6.38 -17.65
CA LYS A 128 14.16 -7.78 -17.65
C LYS A 128 13.64 -8.21 -16.28
N LEU A 129 14.32 -7.83 -15.19
CA LEU A 129 13.89 -8.15 -13.82
C LEU A 129 12.53 -7.54 -13.51
N GLU A 130 12.34 -6.24 -13.77
CA GLU A 130 11.09 -5.53 -13.58
C GLU A 130 9.91 -6.19 -14.32
N VAL A 131 10.14 -6.67 -15.54
CA VAL A 131 9.11 -7.37 -16.34
C VAL A 131 8.88 -8.79 -15.83
N VAL A 132 9.94 -9.57 -15.59
CA VAL A 132 9.82 -10.98 -15.20
C VAL A 132 9.22 -11.15 -13.80
N TRP A 133 9.64 -10.31 -12.84
CA TRP A 133 9.06 -10.35 -11.50
C TRP A 133 7.60 -9.90 -11.50
N ALA A 134 7.25 -8.92 -12.30
CA ALA A 134 5.86 -8.48 -12.48
C ALA A 134 4.98 -9.59 -13.08
N ILE A 135 5.47 -10.32 -14.08
CA ILE A 135 4.75 -11.47 -14.67
C ILE A 135 4.56 -12.58 -13.64
N GLN A 136 5.59 -12.91 -12.86
CA GLN A 136 5.51 -13.97 -11.85
C GLN A 136 4.52 -13.60 -10.72
N ASP A 137 4.52 -12.35 -10.26
CA ASP A 137 3.54 -11.87 -9.29
C ASP A 137 2.11 -11.91 -9.87
N PHE A 138 1.94 -11.47 -11.10
CA PHE A 138 0.66 -11.49 -11.78
C PHE A 138 0.13 -12.93 -11.96
N GLU A 139 0.97 -13.85 -12.44
CA GLU A 139 0.59 -15.25 -12.64
C GLU A 139 0.14 -15.91 -11.33
N ARG A 140 0.85 -15.63 -10.24
CA ARG A 140 0.49 -16.15 -8.90
C ARG A 140 -0.86 -15.61 -8.41
N ARG A 141 -1.14 -14.31 -8.62
CA ARG A 141 -2.36 -13.67 -8.10
C ARG A 141 -3.58 -13.94 -8.97
N PHE A 142 -3.46 -13.73 -10.28
CA PHE A 142 -4.56 -13.84 -11.23
C PHE A 142 -4.69 -15.22 -11.86
N GLU A 143 -3.82 -16.18 -11.52
CA GLU A 143 -3.83 -17.58 -11.98
C GLU A 143 -3.81 -17.73 -13.53
N ARG A 144 -3.24 -16.75 -14.22
CA ARG A 144 -3.10 -16.70 -15.68
C ARG A 144 -1.93 -15.82 -16.11
N LYS A 145 -1.49 -15.96 -17.36
CA LYS A 145 -0.49 -15.07 -17.96
C LYS A 145 -1.09 -13.69 -18.24
N PRO A 146 -0.35 -12.58 -18.01
CA PRO A 146 -0.79 -11.27 -18.44
C PRO A 146 -0.75 -11.15 -19.96
N GLU A 147 -1.77 -10.48 -20.56
CA GLU A 147 -1.78 -10.21 -21.99
C GLU A 147 -1.23 -8.80 -22.29
N GLY A 148 -1.43 -7.86 -21.38
CA GLY A 148 -0.88 -6.51 -21.44
C GLY A 148 -0.02 -6.17 -20.23
N MET A 149 0.79 -5.11 -20.37
CA MET A 149 1.58 -4.56 -19.28
C MET A 149 1.54 -3.04 -19.32
N TRP A 150 1.27 -2.45 -18.15
CA TRP A 150 1.39 -1.02 -17.94
C TRP A 150 2.85 -0.65 -17.66
N LEU A 151 3.34 0.36 -18.36
CA LEU A 151 4.65 0.96 -18.14
C LEU A 151 4.52 2.17 -17.21
N ALA A 152 5.40 2.28 -16.23
CA ALA A 152 5.45 3.44 -15.34
C ALA A 152 5.46 4.74 -16.15
N GLU A 153 4.51 5.65 -15.88
CA GLU A 153 4.38 6.93 -16.56
C GLU A 153 4.22 6.82 -18.11
N CYS A 154 3.76 5.68 -18.61
CA CYS A 154 3.79 5.35 -20.03
C CYS A 154 5.19 5.55 -20.66
N ALA A 155 6.26 5.47 -19.85
CA ALA A 155 7.61 5.71 -20.30
C ALA A 155 8.11 4.55 -21.16
N VAL A 156 8.49 4.87 -22.41
CA VAL A 156 8.76 3.87 -23.44
C VAL A 156 9.99 4.20 -24.28
N ASP A 157 10.71 3.14 -24.64
CA ASP A 157 11.70 3.10 -25.73
C ASP A 157 11.62 1.72 -26.43
N THR A 158 12.25 1.58 -27.57
CA THR A 158 12.30 0.31 -28.32
C THR A 158 12.86 -0.83 -27.47
N ALA A 159 13.87 -0.62 -26.63
CA ALA A 159 14.45 -1.66 -25.77
C ALA A 159 13.45 -2.17 -24.71
N THR A 160 12.58 -1.29 -24.20
CA THR A 160 11.48 -1.66 -23.31
C THR A 160 10.45 -2.54 -24.03
N LEU A 161 10.02 -2.11 -25.23
CA LEU A 161 9.06 -2.88 -26.03
C LEU A 161 9.61 -4.25 -26.44
N GLU A 162 10.89 -4.33 -26.76
CA GLU A 162 11.59 -5.61 -27.00
C GLU A 162 11.52 -6.52 -25.77
N THR A 163 11.75 -5.96 -24.60
CA THR A 163 11.68 -6.73 -23.36
C THR A 163 10.26 -7.26 -23.12
N LEU A 164 9.23 -6.45 -23.33
CA LEU A 164 7.83 -6.88 -23.24
C LEU A 164 7.51 -8.01 -24.22
N ALA A 165 7.82 -7.80 -25.51
CA ALA A 165 7.53 -8.78 -26.57
C ALA A 165 8.31 -10.10 -26.38
N ASN A 166 9.52 -10.04 -25.82
CA ASN A 166 10.32 -11.22 -25.51
C ASN A 166 9.73 -12.07 -24.38
N HIS A 167 8.89 -11.46 -23.53
CA HIS A 167 8.17 -12.13 -22.45
C HIS A 167 6.67 -12.32 -22.72
N ASP A 168 6.28 -12.38 -23.99
CA ASP A 168 4.93 -12.69 -24.48
C ASP A 168 3.85 -11.66 -24.11
N ILE A 169 4.22 -10.45 -23.73
CA ILE A 169 3.28 -9.34 -23.57
C ILE A 169 2.81 -8.90 -24.95
N LYS A 170 1.50 -8.90 -25.17
CA LYS A 170 0.87 -8.64 -26.47
C LYS A 170 0.64 -7.15 -26.72
N PHE A 171 0.40 -6.36 -25.68
CA PHE A 171 0.11 -4.93 -25.82
C PHE A 171 0.50 -4.09 -24.59
N THR A 172 0.66 -2.80 -24.83
CA THR A 172 0.72 -1.77 -23.80
C THR A 172 -0.16 -0.57 -24.17
N ILE A 173 -0.33 0.37 -23.24
CA ILE A 173 -1.15 1.58 -23.39
C ILE A 173 -0.24 2.79 -23.33
N LEU A 174 -0.37 3.70 -24.30
CA LEU A 174 0.43 4.92 -24.39
C LEU A 174 -0.47 6.15 -24.64
N SER A 175 0.10 7.34 -24.45
CA SER A 175 -0.54 8.59 -24.85
C SER A 175 -0.40 8.82 -26.35
N GLN A 176 -1.46 9.31 -26.99
CA GLN A 176 -1.42 9.71 -28.39
C GLN A 176 -0.33 10.77 -28.71
N HIS A 177 0.10 11.53 -27.70
CA HIS A 177 1.18 12.52 -27.84
C HIS A 177 2.58 11.92 -27.99
N GLN A 178 2.73 10.62 -27.72
CA GLN A 178 4.01 9.91 -27.86
C GLN A 178 4.27 9.41 -29.28
N VAL A 179 3.30 9.61 -30.19
CA VAL A 179 3.39 9.18 -31.60
C VAL A 179 4.17 10.18 -32.42
N GLU A 180 5.19 9.69 -33.12
CA GLU A 180 5.95 10.44 -34.15
C GLU A 180 5.27 10.33 -35.50
N ALA A 181 4.97 9.11 -35.97
CA ALA A 181 4.42 8.87 -37.29
C ALA A 181 3.58 7.60 -37.36
N ILE A 182 2.64 7.56 -38.30
CA ILE A 182 1.79 6.40 -38.61
C ILE A 182 2.02 5.98 -40.07
N GLU A 183 2.13 4.66 -40.28
CA GLU A 183 2.16 4.07 -41.59
C GLU A 183 0.72 3.84 -42.10
N ASN A 184 0.44 4.29 -43.30
CA ASN A 184 -0.79 4.00 -44.00
C ASN A 184 -0.48 3.72 -45.50
N SER A 185 -0.86 2.54 -45.94
CA SER A 185 -0.69 2.09 -47.34
C SER A 185 0.77 2.19 -47.86
N GLY A 186 1.74 1.83 -47.00
CA GLY A 186 3.18 1.84 -47.31
C GLY A 186 3.86 3.20 -47.21
N LYS A 187 3.17 4.23 -46.72
CA LYS A 187 3.72 5.57 -46.49
C LYS A 187 3.61 5.99 -45.06
N TRP A 188 4.67 6.66 -44.56
CA TRP A 188 4.72 7.24 -43.23
C TRP A 188 4.24 8.69 -43.23
N TYR A 189 3.35 9.02 -42.31
CA TYR A 189 2.80 10.34 -42.08
C TYR A 189 3.14 10.80 -40.68
N ASN A 190 3.85 11.91 -40.53
CA ASN A 190 4.16 12.50 -39.24
C ASN A 190 2.89 13.01 -38.55
N ILE A 191 2.82 12.76 -37.25
CA ILE A 191 1.71 13.17 -36.38
C ILE A 191 2.17 14.35 -35.53
N TYR A 192 1.34 15.38 -35.48
CA TYR A 192 1.62 16.58 -34.68
C TYR A 192 0.53 16.76 -33.63
N GLY A 193 0.96 17.05 -32.38
CA GLY A 193 0.04 17.30 -31.27
C GLY A 193 -0.91 16.14 -30.95
N GLY A 194 -0.54 14.89 -31.28
CA GLY A 194 -1.35 13.71 -31.02
C GLY A 194 -2.60 13.57 -31.90
N ALA A 195 -2.66 14.27 -33.06
CA ALA A 195 -3.79 14.24 -33.99
C ALA A 195 -3.84 12.91 -34.78
N MET A 196 -4.37 11.86 -34.13
CA MET A 196 -4.49 10.51 -34.71
C MET A 196 -5.83 9.88 -34.36
N ASP A 197 -6.17 8.80 -35.04
CA ASP A 197 -7.33 7.99 -34.69
C ASP A 197 -6.98 7.02 -33.54
N THR A 198 -7.59 7.20 -32.38
CA THR A 198 -7.40 6.36 -31.21
C THR A 198 -8.42 5.22 -31.10
N SER A 199 -9.30 5.06 -32.09
CA SER A 199 -10.38 4.07 -32.08
C SER A 199 -9.93 2.64 -32.43
N MET A 200 -8.63 2.40 -32.63
CA MET A 200 -8.05 1.12 -33.02
C MET A 200 -6.66 0.92 -32.42
N PRO A 201 -6.18 -0.34 -32.28
CA PRO A 201 -4.79 -0.62 -31.92
C PRO A 201 -3.86 -0.41 -33.12
N TYR A 202 -2.59 -0.08 -32.80
CA TYR A 202 -1.48 0.04 -33.74
C TYR A 202 -0.42 -1.02 -33.46
N ARG A 203 0.46 -1.28 -34.44
CA ARG A 203 1.55 -2.25 -34.32
C ARG A 203 2.90 -1.54 -34.37
N ILE A 204 3.83 -2.00 -33.53
CA ILE A 204 5.26 -1.67 -33.66
C ILE A 204 5.99 -2.98 -33.99
N ASP A 205 6.69 -2.98 -35.11
CA ASP A 205 7.61 -4.05 -35.48
C ASP A 205 8.97 -3.78 -34.84
N LEU A 206 9.51 -4.78 -34.16
CA LEU A 206 10.68 -4.66 -33.30
C LEU A 206 11.94 -5.24 -33.99
N PRO A 207 13.16 -4.81 -33.59
CA PRO A 207 14.41 -5.31 -34.14
C PRO A 207 14.58 -6.84 -34.07
N SER A 208 14.01 -7.51 -33.06
CA SER A 208 14.01 -8.97 -32.93
C SER A 208 13.17 -9.70 -33.98
N GLY A 209 12.39 -8.97 -34.79
CA GLY A 209 11.39 -9.55 -35.70
C GLY A 209 10.04 -9.86 -35.04
N LYS A 210 9.91 -9.62 -33.72
CA LYS A 210 8.64 -9.65 -33.01
C LYS A 210 7.85 -8.36 -33.27
N SER A 211 6.61 -8.32 -32.83
CA SER A 211 5.80 -7.10 -32.82
C SER A 211 4.97 -7.00 -31.55
N ILE A 212 4.57 -5.80 -31.19
CA ILE A 212 3.69 -5.53 -30.05
C ILE A 212 2.58 -4.57 -30.48
N ALA A 213 1.38 -4.75 -29.93
CA ALA A 213 0.26 -3.86 -30.15
C ALA A 213 0.31 -2.68 -29.16
N ILE A 214 -0.06 -1.51 -29.64
CA ILE A 214 -0.17 -0.29 -28.83
C ILE A 214 -1.60 0.22 -28.89
N PHE A 215 -2.20 0.44 -27.73
CA PHE A 215 -3.43 1.21 -27.61
C PHE A 215 -3.09 2.64 -27.19
N PHE A 216 -3.74 3.59 -27.84
CA PHE A 216 -3.65 4.99 -27.48
C PHE A 216 -4.98 5.44 -26.87
N TYR A 217 -4.90 5.99 -25.65
CA TYR A 217 -6.09 6.53 -25.01
C TYR A 217 -6.45 7.91 -25.57
N ASP A 218 -7.74 8.27 -25.53
CA ASP A 218 -8.21 9.61 -25.85
C ASP A 218 -7.79 10.58 -24.74
N ALA A 219 -6.80 11.42 -25.03
CA ALA A 219 -6.22 12.32 -24.06
C ALA A 219 -7.22 13.41 -23.59
N ALA A 220 -8.11 13.89 -24.46
CA ALA A 220 -9.05 14.94 -24.11
C ALA A 220 -10.10 14.47 -23.10
N ILE A 221 -10.65 13.27 -23.30
CA ILE A 221 -11.61 12.70 -22.34
C ILE A 221 -10.90 12.29 -21.04
N SER A 222 -9.72 11.69 -21.14
CA SER A 222 -8.93 11.29 -19.97
C SER A 222 -8.60 12.51 -19.09
N GLN A 223 -8.20 13.63 -19.70
CA GLN A 223 -8.00 14.90 -19.02
C GLN A 223 -9.29 15.43 -18.38
N ALA A 224 -10.42 15.36 -19.08
CA ALA A 224 -11.70 15.83 -18.55
C ALA A 224 -12.13 15.00 -17.32
N VAL A 225 -11.89 13.69 -17.31
CA VAL A 225 -12.12 12.82 -16.16
C VAL A 225 -11.22 13.21 -14.98
N ALA A 226 -9.92 13.40 -15.25
CA ALA A 226 -8.94 13.64 -14.20
C ALA A 226 -9.01 15.07 -13.60
N PHE A 227 -9.28 16.10 -14.42
CA PHE A 227 -9.08 17.49 -14.03
C PHE A 227 -10.28 18.44 -14.26
N GLU A 228 -11.29 18.06 -15.08
CA GLU A 228 -12.39 18.97 -15.45
C GLU A 228 -13.71 18.63 -14.74
N ARG A 229 -13.65 17.88 -13.63
CA ARG A 229 -14.80 17.51 -12.79
C ARG A 229 -15.92 16.77 -13.53
N LEU A 230 -15.59 16.01 -14.58
CA LEU A 230 -16.55 15.23 -15.35
C LEU A 230 -17.28 14.18 -14.48
N LEU A 231 -16.61 13.68 -13.43
CA LEU A 231 -17.15 12.73 -12.46
C LEU A 231 -18.20 13.33 -11.50
N SER A 232 -18.48 14.64 -11.56
CA SER A 232 -19.48 15.27 -10.70
C SER A 232 -20.93 14.85 -10.99
N ASN A 233 -21.17 14.22 -12.15
CA ASN A 233 -22.49 13.75 -12.55
C ASN A 233 -22.37 12.58 -13.52
N GLY A 234 -22.95 11.44 -13.17
CA GLY A 234 -22.87 10.21 -13.98
C GLY A 234 -23.50 10.33 -15.38
N ASP A 235 -24.61 11.07 -15.51
CA ASP A 235 -25.24 11.28 -16.82
C ASP A 235 -24.38 12.17 -17.73
N LYS A 236 -23.76 13.23 -17.18
CA LYS A 236 -22.81 14.04 -17.95
C LYS A 236 -21.61 13.21 -18.41
N PHE A 237 -21.11 12.35 -17.54
CA PHE A 237 -20.00 11.45 -17.84
C PHE A 237 -20.41 10.50 -18.97
N TRP A 238 -21.53 9.80 -18.86
CA TRP A 238 -22.05 8.90 -19.88
C TRP A 238 -22.27 9.63 -21.22
N ASN A 239 -22.96 10.77 -21.21
CA ASN A 239 -23.26 11.53 -22.43
C ASN A 239 -21.98 12.00 -23.13
N LYS A 240 -20.94 12.39 -22.38
CA LYS A 240 -19.65 12.76 -22.95
C LYS A 240 -18.96 11.58 -23.62
N LEU A 241 -18.92 10.41 -22.96
CA LEU A 241 -18.37 9.18 -23.52
C LEU A 241 -19.13 8.78 -24.79
N ASN A 242 -20.46 8.71 -24.71
CA ASN A 242 -21.32 8.32 -25.81
C ASN A 242 -21.18 9.24 -27.04
N SER A 243 -21.13 10.57 -26.83
CA SER A 243 -20.96 11.54 -27.93
C SER A 243 -19.56 11.52 -28.55
N THR A 244 -18.55 11.03 -27.84
CA THR A 244 -17.17 10.94 -28.34
C THR A 244 -16.89 9.60 -29.03
N ALA A 245 -17.51 8.52 -28.54
CA ALA A 245 -17.30 7.19 -29.08
C ALA A 245 -17.69 7.11 -30.58
N LYS A 246 -16.77 6.58 -31.37
CA LYS A 246 -16.94 6.30 -32.82
C LYS A 246 -16.98 4.78 -33.03
N ASP A 247 -17.13 4.35 -34.26
CA ASP A 247 -16.91 2.97 -34.68
C ASP A 247 -15.51 2.53 -34.23
N GLY A 248 -15.40 1.39 -33.54
CA GLY A 248 -14.19 0.90 -32.94
C GLY A 248 -14.20 1.04 -31.41
N ILE A 249 -13.09 1.38 -30.77
CA ILE A 249 -12.94 1.47 -29.31
C ILE A 249 -12.65 2.91 -28.87
N LEU A 250 -13.39 3.41 -27.90
CA LEU A 250 -13.00 4.57 -27.12
C LEU A 250 -12.25 4.08 -25.88
N THR A 251 -10.95 4.34 -25.81
CA THR A 251 -10.13 4.04 -24.63
C THR A 251 -9.89 5.32 -23.85
N ILE A 252 -10.23 5.32 -22.55
CA ILE A 252 -9.82 6.36 -21.60
C ILE A 252 -8.88 5.75 -20.56
N SER A 253 -7.87 6.50 -20.13
CA SER A 253 -6.89 6.05 -19.14
C SER A 253 -6.56 7.17 -18.18
N THR A 254 -6.71 6.88 -16.88
CA THR A 254 -6.41 7.81 -15.78
C THR A 254 -5.77 7.05 -14.64
N ASP A 255 -5.17 7.77 -13.68
CA ASP A 255 -4.91 7.19 -12.38
C ASP A 255 -6.22 6.67 -11.81
N GLY A 256 -6.21 5.45 -11.29
CA GLY A 256 -7.38 4.81 -10.72
C GLY A 256 -7.88 5.52 -9.46
N GLU A 257 -6.96 6.17 -8.75
CA GLU A 257 -7.22 7.01 -7.58
C GLU A 257 -8.08 8.24 -7.90
N THR A 258 -8.21 8.59 -9.18
CA THR A 258 -9.16 9.61 -9.65
C THR A 258 -10.59 9.29 -9.22
N TYR A 259 -10.96 8.00 -9.20
CA TYR A 259 -12.28 7.53 -8.79
C TYR A 259 -12.34 7.29 -7.27
N GLY A 260 -12.40 8.37 -6.50
CA GLY A 260 -12.56 8.35 -5.04
C GLY A 260 -11.60 9.29 -4.32
N HIS A 261 -10.30 9.13 -4.47
CA HIS A 261 -9.30 9.96 -3.79
C HIS A 261 -9.21 11.37 -4.39
N HIS A 262 -8.92 11.49 -5.69
CA HIS A 262 -8.82 12.83 -6.33
C HIS A 262 -10.19 13.45 -6.54
N PHE A 263 -11.22 12.65 -6.75
CA PHE A 263 -12.59 13.09 -6.88
C PHE A 263 -13.50 12.22 -5.99
N THR A 264 -13.86 12.77 -4.83
CA THR A 264 -14.71 12.09 -3.84
C THR A 264 -16.04 11.66 -4.48
N PHE A 265 -16.42 10.40 -4.30
CA PHE A 265 -17.58 9.74 -4.91
C PHE A 265 -17.46 9.56 -6.44
N GLY A 266 -16.27 9.68 -7.02
CA GLY A 266 -16.04 9.42 -8.44
C GLY A 266 -16.37 7.98 -8.86
N GLU A 267 -16.23 7.02 -7.96
CA GLU A 267 -16.61 5.62 -8.14
C GLU A 267 -18.12 5.44 -8.38
N MET A 268 -18.97 6.32 -7.81
CA MET A 268 -20.42 6.28 -8.05
C MET A 268 -20.77 6.76 -9.46
N ALA A 269 -20.05 7.75 -9.99
CA ALA A 269 -20.20 8.18 -11.37
C ALA A 269 -19.72 7.10 -12.35
N LEU A 270 -18.62 6.40 -12.01
CA LEU A 270 -18.14 5.26 -12.76
C LEU A 270 -19.15 4.10 -12.74
N ALA A 271 -19.72 3.79 -11.57
CA ALA A 271 -20.76 2.76 -11.42
C ALA A 271 -22.00 3.08 -12.27
N HIS A 272 -22.38 4.37 -12.40
CA HIS A 272 -23.46 4.78 -13.29
C HIS A 272 -23.11 4.52 -14.78
N VAL A 273 -21.91 4.84 -15.20
CA VAL A 273 -21.45 4.54 -16.57
C VAL A 273 -21.42 3.03 -16.82
N ILE A 274 -20.97 2.25 -15.84
CA ILE A 274 -20.98 0.79 -15.93
C ILE A 274 -22.41 0.25 -16.07
N GLU A 275 -23.35 0.75 -15.29
CA GLU A 275 -24.76 0.36 -15.42
C GLU A 275 -25.32 0.63 -16.81
N LYS A 276 -25.06 1.82 -17.37
CA LYS A 276 -25.45 2.19 -18.74
C LYS A 276 -24.81 1.26 -19.79
N GLY A 277 -23.49 1.05 -19.70
CA GLY A 277 -22.75 0.23 -20.64
C GLY A 277 -23.11 -1.26 -20.57
N ARG A 278 -23.41 -1.82 -19.37
CA ARG A 278 -23.85 -3.22 -19.23
C ARG A 278 -25.25 -3.45 -19.81
N ASN A 279 -26.10 -2.42 -19.80
CA ASN A 279 -27.42 -2.44 -20.42
C ASN A 279 -27.37 -2.16 -21.91
N LYS A 280 -26.18 -1.85 -22.46
CA LYS A 280 -25.94 -1.44 -23.86
C LYS A 280 -26.77 -0.22 -24.26
N ASP A 281 -26.93 0.71 -23.33
CA ASP A 281 -27.62 1.96 -23.60
C ASP A 281 -26.89 2.70 -24.75
N ASP A 282 -27.64 3.27 -25.65
CA ASP A 282 -27.12 4.02 -26.82
C ASP A 282 -26.19 3.21 -27.73
N ASP A 283 -26.27 1.88 -27.78
CA ASP A 283 -25.43 0.98 -28.59
C ASP A 283 -23.91 1.12 -28.30
N LEU A 284 -23.53 1.50 -27.08
CA LEU A 284 -22.15 1.58 -26.60
C LEU A 284 -21.88 0.43 -25.62
N GLU A 285 -20.98 -0.49 -26.00
CA GLU A 285 -20.67 -1.69 -25.23
C GLU A 285 -19.38 -1.56 -24.45
N LEU A 286 -19.39 -2.02 -23.18
CA LEU A 286 -18.16 -2.15 -22.40
C LEU A 286 -17.31 -3.31 -22.90
N THR A 287 -15.99 -3.12 -22.94
CA THR A 287 -15.01 -4.16 -23.29
C THR A 287 -13.69 -3.95 -22.55
N ASN A 288 -12.79 -4.92 -22.64
CA ASN A 288 -11.39 -4.74 -22.25
C ASN A 288 -10.46 -4.80 -23.48
N LEU A 289 -9.23 -4.33 -23.31
CA LEU A 289 -8.28 -4.19 -24.40
C LEU A 289 -7.88 -5.54 -25.01
N ALA A 290 -7.73 -6.59 -24.21
CA ALA A 290 -7.35 -7.91 -24.68
C ALA A 290 -8.47 -8.52 -25.54
N ALA A 291 -9.72 -8.42 -25.11
CA ALA A 291 -10.87 -8.90 -25.88
C ALA A 291 -11.04 -8.14 -27.21
N PHE A 292 -10.85 -6.81 -27.16
CA PHE A 292 -10.91 -6.00 -28.38
C PHE A 292 -9.79 -6.36 -29.35
N LEU A 293 -8.54 -6.51 -28.87
CA LEU A 293 -7.38 -6.88 -29.67
C LEU A 293 -7.55 -8.24 -30.37
N ALA A 294 -8.10 -9.22 -29.65
CA ALA A 294 -8.33 -10.55 -30.20
C ALA A 294 -9.25 -10.54 -31.43
N ASN A 295 -10.24 -9.63 -31.46
CA ASN A 295 -11.20 -9.48 -32.56
C ASN A 295 -10.80 -8.43 -33.60
N ASN A 296 -9.91 -7.52 -33.24
CA ASN A 296 -9.51 -6.37 -34.07
C ASN A 296 -7.98 -6.22 -34.07
N PRO A 297 -7.25 -7.11 -34.77
CA PRO A 297 -5.80 -7.02 -34.86
C PRO A 297 -5.34 -5.72 -35.52
N PRO A 298 -4.18 -5.16 -35.14
CA PRO A 298 -3.65 -3.93 -35.66
C PRO A 298 -3.44 -3.98 -37.17
N LYS A 299 -3.89 -2.96 -37.90
CA LYS A 299 -3.75 -2.84 -39.36
C LYS A 299 -2.66 -1.83 -39.76
N HIS A 300 -2.35 -0.88 -38.89
CA HIS A 300 -1.40 0.20 -39.18
C HIS A 300 -0.20 0.08 -38.21
N GLN A 301 0.97 0.48 -38.74
CA GLN A 301 2.18 0.60 -37.92
C GLN A 301 2.31 2.01 -37.36
N VAL A 302 3.02 2.13 -36.25
CA VAL A 302 3.32 3.40 -35.60
C VAL A 302 4.79 3.48 -35.22
N ARG A 303 5.36 4.69 -35.25
CA ARG A 303 6.64 5.06 -34.67
C ARG A 303 6.39 6.02 -33.52
N LEU A 304 7.18 5.88 -32.47
CA LEU A 304 7.10 6.71 -31.27
C LEU A 304 8.25 7.72 -31.21
N HIS A 305 8.01 8.83 -30.56
CA HIS A 305 9.09 9.64 -30.02
C HIS A 305 9.81 8.85 -28.92
N GLU A 306 11.11 8.69 -28.99
CA GLU A 306 11.88 7.86 -28.07
C GLU A 306 13.08 8.58 -27.47
N PRO A 307 13.30 8.46 -26.14
CA PRO A 307 12.35 7.99 -25.16
C PRO A 307 11.22 9.00 -24.95
N SER A 308 10.02 8.52 -24.57
CA SER A 308 8.89 9.39 -24.26
C SER A 308 8.09 8.90 -23.06
N ALA A 309 7.29 9.78 -22.45
CA ALA A 309 6.41 9.49 -21.32
C ALA A 309 5.16 10.38 -21.40
N TRP A 310 4.09 10.01 -20.67
CA TRP A 310 2.84 10.78 -20.69
C TRP A 310 2.90 12.07 -19.86
N SER A 311 3.78 12.15 -18.87
CA SER A 311 3.87 13.26 -17.91
C SER A 311 5.15 14.10 -18.03
N CYS A 312 5.94 13.89 -19.09
CA CYS A 312 7.14 14.68 -19.37
C CYS A 312 7.25 15.05 -20.85
N ALA A 313 7.10 16.33 -21.18
CA ALA A 313 7.24 16.83 -22.54
C ALA A 313 8.67 16.73 -23.12
N HIS A 314 9.65 16.42 -22.27
CA HIS A 314 11.07 16.30 -22.61
C HIS A 314 11.54 14.83 -22.65
N GLY A 315 10.65 13.92 -22.98
CA GLY A 315 10.92 12.48 -22.99
C GLY A 315 10.81 11.87 -21.60
N VAL A 316 11.96 11.55 -20.96
CA VAL A 316 12.02 11.00 -19.60
C VAL A 316 12.90 11.84 -18.65
N GLU A 317 13.16 13.09 -19.04
CA GLU A 317 14.05 13.98 -18.29
C GLU A 317 13.56 14.32 -16.88
N ARG A 318 12.23 14.20 -16.62
CA ARG A 318 11.65 14.38 -15.29
C ARG A 318 12.34 13.52 -14.22
N TRP A 319 12.84 12.35 -14.59
CA TRP A 319 13.41 11.36 -13.68
C TRP A 319 14.94 11.37 -13.62
N ARG A 320 15.59 12.37 -14.24
CA ARG A 320 17.06 12.49 -14.22
C ARG A 320 17.60 13.90 -14.34
N SER A 321 16.76 14.91 -14.58
CA SER A 321 17.27 16.27 -14.78
C SER A 321 16.27 17.37 -14.43
N ASN A 322 16.74 18.62 -14.46
CA ASN A 322 15.92 19.83 -14.30
C ASN A 322 15.23 20.18 -15.60
N CYS A 323 14.21 19.42 -15.99
CA CYS A 323 13.50 19.62 -17.26
C CYS A 323 12.40 20.70 -17.22
N GLY A 324 12.07 21.21 -16.03
CA GLY A 324 11.00 22.19 -15.83
C GLY A 324 9.57 21.60 -15.74
N CYS A 325 9.40 20.27 -15.86
CA CYS A 325 8.10 19.64 -15.62
C CYS A 325 7.79 19.64 -14.12
N LYS A 326 6.71 20.33 -13.72
CA LYS A 326 6.30 20.61 -12.33
C LYS A 326 4.98 19.93 -11.99
N ASP A 327 4.69 19.79 -10.69
CA ASP A 327 3.37 19.39 -10.19
C ASP A 327 2.38 20.57 -10.15
N GLY A 328 2.89 21.80 -10.32
CA GLY A 328 2.09 23.03 -10.40
C GLY A 328 1.85 23.73 -9.06
N GLY A 329 2.32 23.16 -7.94
CA GLY A 329 2.10 23.71 -6.58
C GLY A 329 2.92 24.97 -6.30
N HIS A 330 4.17 25.04 -6.83
CA HIS A 330 5.14 26.10 -6.52
C HIS A 330 5.85 26.59 -7.79
N PRO A 331 5.41 27.72 -8.37
CA PRO A 331 5.97 28.22 -9.64
C PRO A 331 7.47 28.52 -9.59
N ASP A 332 7.98 28.94 -8.46
CA ASP A 332 9.37 29.37 -8.26
C ASP A 332 10.36 28.22 -7.96
N TRP A 333 9.83 27.02 -7.71
CA TRP A 333 10.67 25.85 -7.44
C TRP A 333 11.33 25.32 -8.71
N ASN A 334 12.56 24.79 -8.57
CA ASN A 334 13.29 24.13 -9.64
C ASN A 334 13.43 22.62 -9.36
N GLN A 335 13.94 21.86 -10.31
CA GLN A 335 14.11 20.42 -10.21
C GLN A 335 15.59 20.02 -10.32
N GLU A 336 16.52 20.89 -9.95
CA GLU A 336 17.97 20.62 -10.02
C GLU A 336 18.40 19.46 -9.11
N TRP A 337 17.69 19.24 -8.01
CA TRP A 337 17.90 18.13 -7.09
C TRP A 337 17.69 16.74 -7.72
N ARG A 338 16.93 16.64 -8.83
CA ARG A 338 16.60 15.36 -9.48
C ARG A 338 17.82 14.65 -10.03
N LYS A 339 18.78 15.39 -10.59
CA LYS A 339 20.00 14.79 -11.14
C LYS A 339 20.91 14.23 -10.04
N PRO A 340 21.29 14.96 -8.99
CA PRO A 340 22.10 14.40 -7.92
C PRO A 340 21.46 13.20 -7.21
N LEU A 341 20.13 13.20 -7.02
CA LEU A 341 19.44 12.02 -6.52
C LEU A 341 19.61 10.83 -7.47
N ARG A 342 19.46 11.06 -8.78
CA ARG A 342 19.66 10.00 -9.78
C ARG A 342 21.08 9.47 -9.76
N ASP A 343 22.06 10.35 -9.77
CA ASP A 343 23.49 10.00 -9.77
C ASP A 343 23.87 9.18 -8.52
N ALA A 344 23.35 9.55 -7.34
CA ALA A 344 23.56 8.80 -6.10
C ALA A 344 22.96 7.38 -6.16
N LEU A 345 21.72 7.26 -6.64
CA LEU A 345 21.09 5.95 -6.78
C LEU A 345 21.76 5.08 -7.85
N ASP A 346 22.20 5.67 -8.97
CA ASP A 346 22.98 4.98 -10.00
C ASP A 346 24.32 4.48 -9.44
N PHE A 347 25.01 5.28 -8.60
CA PHE A 347 26.21 4.87 -7.88
C PHE A 347 25.95 3.65 -6.97
N MET A 348 24.93 3.72 -6.14
CA MET A 348 24.52 2.59 -5.27
C MET A 348 24.25 1.35 -6.11
N LYS A 349 23.46 1.49 -7.19
CA LYS A 349 23.12 0.36 -8.07
C LYS A 349 24.33 -0.24 -8.77
N GLU A 350 25.29 0.57 -9.16
CA GLU A 350 26.54 0.09 -9.75
C GLU A 350 27.38 -0.72 -8.75
N CYS A 351 27.50 -0.25 -7.51
CA CYS A 351 28.20 -0.98 -6.45
C CYS A 351 27.53 -2.34 -6.18
N VAL A 352 26.21 -2.36 -6.04
CA VAL A 352 25.43 -3.57 -5.78
C VAL A 352 25.53 -4.56 -6.94
N ASP A 353 25.41 -4.10 -8.19
CA ASP A 353 25.49 -4.94 -9.39
C ASP A 353 26.88 -5.57 -9.53
N ASN A 354 27.92 -4.76 -9.43
CA ASN A 354 29.30 -5.23 -9.54
C ASN A 354 29.63 -6.28 -8.47
N PHE A 355 29.15 -6.05 -7.24
CA PHE A 355 29.34 -7.02 -6.16
C PHE A 355 28.57 -8.32 -6.41
N PHE A 356 27.30 -8.25 -6.85
CA PHE A 356 26.50 -9.42 -7.21
C PHE A 356 27.19 -10.23 -8.32
N ASP A 357 27.63 -9.57 -9.39
CA ASP A 357 28.27 -10.23 -10.53
C ASP A 357 29.59 -10.90 -10.14
N LEU A 358 30.32 -10.33 -9.18
CA LEU A 358 31.56 -10.91 -8.66
C LEU A 358 31.31 -12.11 -7.74
N LYS A 359 30.30 -12.02 -6.86
CA LYS A 359 30.15 -12.93 -5.71
C LYS A 359 29.08 -13.99 -5.87
N ALA A 360 28.04 -13.77 -6.68
CA ALA A 360 26.88 -14.64 -6.73
C ALA A 360 27.23 -16.09 -7.18
N HIS A 361 28.32 -16.29 -7.92
CA HIS A 361 28.80 -17.60 -8.33
C HIS A 361 29.30 -18.49 -7.17
N GLU A 362 29.60 -17.87 -6.01
CA GLU A 362 29.97 -18.61 -4.80
C GLU A 362 28.75 -19.26 -4.12
N TYR A 363 27.53 -18.82 -4.46
CA TYR A 363 26.29 -19.23 -3.80
C TYR A 363 25.27 -19.90 -4.71
N PHE A 364 25.22 -19.53 -6.00
CA PHE A 364 24.18 -19.99 -6.92
C PHE A 364 24.76 -20.84 -8.07
N LYS A 365 24.00 -21.86 -8.46
CA LYS A 365 24.30 -22.70 -9.63
C LYS A 365 24.32 -21.89 -10.92
N GLU A 366 23.33 -21.00 -11.07
CA GLU A 366 23.14 -20.09 -12.19
C GLU A 366 22.68 -18.73 -11.61
N PRO A 367 23.59 -17.80 -11.24
CA PRO A 367 23.25 -16.57 -10.53
C PRO A 367 22.15 -15.73 -11.17
N GLU A 368 22.27 -15.45 -12.46
CA GLU A 368 21.30 -14.65 -13.21
C GLU A 368 19.93 -15.33 -13.19
N ARG A 369 19.88 -16.66 -13.39
CA ARG A 369 18.62 -17.42 -13.34
C ARG A 369 18.01 -17.43 -11.94
N ALA A 370 18.83 -17.54 -10.90
CA ALA A 370 18.38 -17.42 -9.51
C ALA A 370 17.74 -16.05 -9.27
N LEU A 371 18.39 -14.96 -9.70
CA LEU A 371 17.89 -13.60 -9.58
C LEU A 371 16.55 -13.42 -10.34
N PHE A 372 16.42 -13.91 -11.57
CA PHE A 372 15.15 -13.85 -12.31
C PHE A 372 14.03 -14.67 -11.65
N LYS A 373 14.36 -15.79 -10.99
CA LYS A 373 13.37 -16.62 -10.29
C LYS A 373 13.07 -16.16 -8.86
N TYR A 374 13.84 -15.21 -8.34
CA TYR A 374 13.58 -14.61 -7.04
C TYR A 374 12.20 -13.95 -6.96
N GLY A 375 11.66 -13.42 -8.05
CA GLY A 375 10.29 -12.91 -8.12
C GLY A 375 9.22 -13.91 -7.67
N LYS A 376 9.47 -15.23 -7.80
CA LYS A 376 8.58 -16.26 -7.27
C LYS A 376 8.61 -16.39 -5.75
N LEU A 377 9.74 -16.06 -5.12
CA LEU A 377 9.81 -15.89 -3.66
C LEU A 377 9.07 -14.64 -3.22
N LEU A 378 9.29 -13.52 -3.93
CA LEU A 378 8.65 -12.23 -3.63
C LEU A 378 7.12 -12.30 -3.70
N SER A 379 6.59 -13.03 -4.66
CA SER A 379 5.16 -13.26 -4.83
C SER A 379 4.58 -14.30 -3.86
N GLY A 380 5.42 -15.09 -3.19
CA GLY A 380 4.98 -16.20 -2.35
C GLY A 380 4.56 -17.46 -3.13
N GLU A 381 4.85 -17.54 -4.44
CA GLU A 381 4.57 -18.74 -5.26
C GLU A 381 5.46 -19.93 -4.87
N THR A 382 6.70 -19.66 -4.45
CA THR A 382 7.69 -20.68 -4.08
C THR A 382 8.17 -20.44 -2.65
N GLN A 383 8.30 -21.50 -1.87
CA GLN A 383 8.89 -21.44 -0.54
C GLN A 383 10.43 -21.40 -0.64
N ARG A 384 11.07 -20.88 0.42
CA ARG A 384 12.53 -20.69 0.47
C ARG A 384 13.29 -22.00 0.27
N GLU A 385 12.84 -23.08 0.88
CA GLU A 385 13.47 -24.40 0.83
C GLU A 385 13.49 -24.94 -0.60
N ASP A 386 12.37 -24.82 -1.33
CA ASP A 386 12.26 -25.27 -2.72
C ASP A 386 13.13 -24.41 -3.65
N PHE A 387 13.19 -23.12 -3.41
CA PHE A 387 14.05 -22.21 -4.14
C PHE A 387 15.52 -22.58 -3.93
N ASN A 388 15.95 -22.75 -2.68
CA ASN A 388 17.32 -23.12 -2.33
C ASN A 388 17.72 -24.45 -2.94
N ALA A 389 16.90 -25.49 -2.83
CA ALA A 389 17.17 -26.79 -3.43
C ALA A 389 17.43 -26.70 -4.93
N LYS A 390 16.75 -25.80 -5.62
CA LYS A 390 16.81 -25.66 -7.08
C LYS A 390 17.94 -24.78 -7.57
N TYR A 391 18.18 -23.64 -6.92
CA TYR A 391 19.05 -22.58 -7.43
C TYR A 391 20.33 -22.36 -6.64
N VAL A 392 20.34 -22.68 -5.34
CA VAL A 392 21.51 -22.51 -4.48
C VAL A 392 22.46 -23.72 -4.64
N LEU A 393 23.75 -23.50 -4.48
CA LEU A 393 24.76 -24.56 -4.48
C LEU A 393 24.50 -25.54 -3.32
N PRO A 394 24.75 -26.83 -3.49
CA PRO A 394 24.68 -27.79 -2.39
C PRO A 394 25.81 -27.55 -1.39
N ASP A 395 25.63 -28.03 -0.18
CA ASP A 395 26.66 -28.10 0.87
C ASP A 395 27.16 -26.72 1.37
N LEU A 396 26.36 -25.64 1.18
CA LEU A 396 26.66 -24.35 1.80
C LEU A 396 26.45 -24.43 3.32
N THR A 397 27.28 -23.72 4.06
CA THR A 397 27.09 -23.50 5.49
C THR A 397 25.85 -22.63 5.75
N GLU A 398 25.34 -22.62 6.96
CA GLU A 398 24.21 -21.71 7.33
C GLU A 398 24.55 -20.24 7.08
N GLN A 399 25.80 -19.84 7.33
CA GLN A 399 26.28 -18.49 7.02
C GLN A 399 26.18 -18.20 5.51
N GLN A 400 26.65 -19.10 4.67
CA GLN A 400 26.59 -18.94 3.22
C GLN A 400 25.14 -18.97 2.67
N LEU A 401 24.26 -19.76 3.27
CA LEU A 401 22.83 -19.74 2.94
C LEU A 401 22.19 -18.38 3.29
N HIS A 402 22.52 -17.83 4.44
CA HIS A 402 22.11 -16.48 4.81
C HIS A 402 22.63 -15.44 3.83
N GLU A 403 23.91 -15.47 3.52
CA GLU A 403 24.55 -14.58 2.56
C GLU A 403 23.93 -14.66 1.17
N SER A 404 23.59 -15.87 0.70
CA SER A 404 22.90 -16.07 -0.58
C SER A 404 21.54 -15.36 -0.59
N THR A 405 20.83 -15.38 0.53
CA THR A 405 19.54 -14.67 0.69
C THR A 405 19.73 -13.18 0.67
N LEU A 406 20.72 -12.67 1.40
CA LEU A 406 21.04 -11.24 1.43
C LEU A 406 21.43 -10.68 0.06
N LEU A 407 22.16 -11.45 -0.76
CA LEU A 407 22.52 -11.05 -2.12
C LEU A 407 21.31 -10.79 -3.02
N LEU A 408 20.29 -11.68 -2.97
CA LEU A 408 19.05 -11.48 -3.73
C LEU A 408 18.24 -10.32 -3.17
N PHE A 409 18.13 -10.24 -1.86
CA PHE A 409 17.41 -9.16 -1.17
C PHE A 409 18.04 -7.79 -1.42
N MET A 410 19.36 -7.69 -1.44
CA MET A 410 20.10 -6.49 -1.80
C MET A 410 19.73 -5.98 -3.21
N GLN A 411 19.58 -6.90 -4.19
CA GLN A 411 19.15 -6.55 -5.54
C GLN A 411 17.71 -6.02 -5.55
N GLU A 412 16.78 -6.63 -4.81
CA GLU A 412 15.41 -6.13 -4.66
C GLU A 412 15.40 -4.71 -4.06
N GLN A 413 16.11 -4.50 -2.96
CA GLN A 413 16.19 -3.19 -2.30
C GLN A 413 16.76 -2.12 -3.24
N SER A 414 17.78 -2.48 -4.02
CA SER A 414 18.40 -1.57 -4.98
C SER A 414 17.43 -1.18 -6.10
N LEU A 415 16.56 -2.08 -6.57
CA LEU A 415 15.55 -1.78 -7.60
C LEU A 415 14.38 -0.97 -7.04
N ALA A 416 13.93 -1.27 -5.81
CA ALA A 416 12.84 -0.53 -5.14
C ALA A 416 13.16 0.97 -4.99
N ALA A 417 14.43 1.34 -4.89
CA ALA A 417 14.88 2.72 -4.83
C ALA A 417 14.58 3.55 -6.11
N PHE A 418 14.31 2.89 -7.25
CA PHE A 418 14.05 3.56 -8.54
C PHE A 418 12.57 3.73 -8.86
N ALA A 419 11.66 3.60 -7.89
CA ALA A 419 10.25 3.88 -8.08
C ALA A 419 10.04 5.31 -8.62
N SER A 420 9.25 5.46 -9.68
CA SER A 420 9.11 6.72 -10.44
C SER A 420 8.68 7.92 -9.58
N CYS A 421 7.87 7.67 -8.54
CA CYS A 421 7.35 8.69 -7.64
C CYS A 421 8.45 9.47 -6.90
N ALA A 422 9.66 8.91 -6.75
CA ALA A 422 10.79 9.60 -6.10
C ALA A 422 11.19 10.90 -6.80
N TRP A 423 10.90 11.06 -8.10
CA TRP A 423 11.20 12.26 -8.90
C TRP A 423 9.96 13.02 -9.36
N PHE A 424 8.77 12.51 -9.13
CA PHE A 424 7.56 13.07 -9.74
C PHE A 424 7.25 14.48 -9.25
N PHE A 425 7.33 14.69 -7.95
CA PHE A 425 7.05 15.98 -7.31
C PHE A 425 8.26 16.94 -7.38
N ASP A 426 8.09 18.15 -6.84
CA ASP A 426 9.04 19.23 -7.01
C ASP A 426 9.99 19.44 -5.83
N GLU A 427 10.01 18.50 -4.83
CA GLU A 427 10.77 18.71 -3.60
C GLU A 427 11.38 17.41 -3.06
N ILE A 428 12.70 17.42 -2.82
CA ILE A 428 13.47 16.27 -2.33
C ILE A 428 13.11 15.86 -0.88
N THR A 429 12.63 16.80 -0.07
CA THR A 429 12.29 16.51 1.34
C THR A 429 10.94 15.81 1.51
N ARG A 430 10.26 15.45 0.44
CA ARG A 430 9.02 14.68 0.48
C ARG A 430 9.26 13.22 0.89
N ILE A 431 8.16 12.51 1.15
CA ILE A 431 8.22 11.11 1.59
C ILE A 431 8.75 10.18 0.49
N GLU A 432 8.45 10.48 -0.78
CA GLU A 432 8.77 9.62 -1.90
C GLU A 432 10.30 9.53 -2.13
N PRO A 433 11.05 10.66 -2.23
CA PRO A 433 12.52 10.61 -2.25
C PRO A 433 13.12 9.97 -1.00
N LYS A 434 12.57 10.24 0.20
CA LYS A 434 13.06 9.65 1.45
C LYS A 434 12.89 8.13 1.48
N ASN A 435 11.81 7.60 0.93
CA ASN A 435 11.61 6.16 0.81
C ASN A 435 12.64 5.54 -0.16
N ALA A 436 12.84 6.15 -1.33
CA ALA A 436 13.89 5.72 -2.27
C ALA A 436 15.27 5.70 -1.61
N LEU A 437 15.62 6.75 -0.87
CA LEU A 437 16.88 6.84 -0.11
C LEU A 437 16.99 5.79 1.01
N SER A 438 15.86 5.40 1.63
CA SER A 438 15.85 4.35 2.67
C SER A 438 16.13 2.97 2.06
N PHE A 439 15.54 2.64 0.90
CA PHE A 439 15.85 1.42 0.17
C PHE A 439 17.32 1.38 -0.29
N ALA A 440 17.84 2.51 -0.80
CA ALA A 440 19.24 2.61 -1.19
C ALA A 440 20.19 2.44 0.00
N LEU A 441 19.86 3.05 1.15
CA LEU A 441 20.62 2.89 2.38
C LEU A 441 20.67 1.43 2.83
N HIS A 442 19.53 0.73 2.80
CA HIS A 442 19.50 -0.67 3.20
C HIS A 442 20.29 -1.58 2.24
N ALA A 443 20.23 -1.31 0.93
CA ALA A 443 21.08 -2.02 -0.03
C ALA A 443 22.57 -1.80 0.25
N LEU A 444 22.99 -0.57 0.58
CA LEU A 444 24.36 -0.24 0.97
C LEU A 444 24.75 -0.85 2.33
N ASP A 445 23.82 -0.97 3.27
CA ASP A 445 24.06 -1.64 4.56
C ASP A 445 24.38 -3.12 4.35
N ILE A 446 23.56 -3.81 3.56
CA ILE A 446 23.82 -5.21 3.21
C ILE A 446 25.16 -5.36 2.48
N LEU A 447 25.45 -4.48 1.52
CA LEU A 447 26.73 -4.49 0.81
C LEU A 447 27.90 -4.32 1.77
N SER A 448 27.77 -3.43 2.76
CA SER A 448 28.84 -3.16 3.74
C SER A 448 29.13 -4.36 4.66
N GLU A 449 28.12 -5.21 4.91
CA GLU A 449 28.32 -6.47 5.66
C GLU A 449 29.23 -7.45 4.89
N PHE A 450 29.14 -7.45 3.57
CA PHE A 450 29.97 -8.29 2.70
C PHE A 450 31.36 -7.71 2.47
N GLU A 451 31.46 -6.40 2.22
CA GLU A 451 32.73 -5.74 1.88
C GLU A 451 33.59 -5.43 3.13
N GLY A 452 32.97 -5.39 4.32
CA GLY A 452 33.63 -4.98 5.56
C GLY A 452 33.93 -3.47 5.65
N HIS A 453 33.43 -2.67 4.71
CA HIS A 453 33.50 -1.20 4.72
C HIS A 453 32.24 -0.58 4.14
N SER A 454 31.94 0.66 4.55
CA SER A 454 30.74 1.36 4.15
C SER A 454 30.98 2.26 2.95
N ARG A 455 30.00 2.31 2.02
CA ARG A 455 29.95 3.23 0.88
C ARG A 455 29.01 4.42 1.11
N ILE A 456 28.53 4.57 2.33
CA ILE A 456 27.46 5.53 2.65
C ILE A 456 27.96 6.96 2.53
N ASP A 457 29.20 7.23 2.90
CA ASP A 457 29.75 8.60 2.82
C ASP A 457 29.93 9.00 1.35
N GLU A 458 30.41 8.10 0.48
CA GLU A 458 30.53 8.34 -0.97
C GLU A 458 29.13 8.62 -1.59
N PHE A 459 28.12 7.86 -1.20
CA PHE A 459 26.74 8.06 -1.62
C PHE A 459 26.20 9.41 -1.16
N ALA A 460 26.41 9.76 0.12
CA ALA A 460 25.95 11.00 0.70
C ALA A 460 26.68 12.24 0.09
N ASP A 461 27.95 12.10 -0.28
CA ASP A 461 28.70 13.17 -0.94
C ASP A 461 28.11 13.53 -2.30
N ILE A 462 27.62 12.54 -3.07
CA ILE A 462 26.91 12.80 -4.33
C ILE A 462 25.61 13.56 -4.06
N LEU A 463 24.88 13.21 -3.01
CA LEU A 463 23.64 13.89 -2.62
C LEU A 463 23.86 15.34 -2.16
N SER A 464 25.06 15.75 -1.80
CA SER A 464 25.37 17.13 -1.36
C SER A 464 25.01 18.18 -2.42
N ALA A 465 25.03 17.80 -3.71
CA ALA A 465 24.61 18.65 -4.82
C ALA A 465 23.08 18.81 -4.99
N ALA A 466 22.29 18.01 -4.31
CA ALA A 466 20.83 18.10 -4.34
C ALA A 466 20.36 19.16 -3.35
N ILE A 467 19.88 20.30 -3.84
CA ILE A 467 19.42 21.41 -3.00
C ILE A 467 17.90 21.40 -2.91
N SER A 468 17.38 21.44 -1.69
CA SER A 468 15.95 21.61 -1.40
C SER A 468 15.45 22.98 -1.87
N ASN A 469 14.21 23.03 -2.35
CA ASN A 469 13.54 24.30 -2.67
C ASN A 469 12.99 25.01 -1.42
N LYS A 470 13.06 24.39 -0.25
CA LYS A 470 12.56 25.00 0.99
C LYS A 470 13.52 26.05 1.53
N PRO A 471 12.99 27.05 2.31
CA PRO A 471 13.80 28.18 2.79
C PRO A 471 15.01 27.81 3.64
N ASP A 472 14.99 26.66 4.27
CA ASP A 472 16.05 26.21 5.17
C ASP A 472 17.28 25.67 4.41
N HIS A 473 17.25 25.68 3.07
CA HIS A 473 18.35 25.29 2.18
C HIS A 473 19.03 23.96 2.55
N GLU A 474 18.23 23.00 3.00
CA GLU A 474 18.71 21.66 3.31
C GLU A 474 19.22 20.99 2.05
N THR A 475 20.41 20.40 2.13
CA THR A 475 20.98 19.60 1.05
C THR A 475 20.46 18.16 1.14
N GLY A 476 20.53 17.40 0.03
CA GLY A 476 20.23 15.97 0.04
C GLY A 476 21.12 15.19 0.99
N GLN A 477 22.38 15.62 1.22
CA GLN A 477 23.29 15.05 2.21
C GLN A 477 22.78 15.28 3.64
N GLU A 478 22.42 16.51 3.97
CA GLU A 478 21.84 16.83 5.29
C GLU A 478 20.53 16.10 5.52
N LEU A 479 19.64 16.10 4.53
CA LEU A 479 18.41 15.32 4.55
C LEU A 479 18.68 13.84 4.85
N PHE A 480 19.66 13.25 4.16
CA PHE A 480 20.03 11.86 4.32
C PHE A 480 20.50 11.55 5.75
N TYR A 481 21.46 12.32 6.27
CA TYR A 481 22.00 12.11 7.61
C TYR A 481 20.99 12.42 8.73
N GLN A 482 20.12 13.40 8.56
CA GLN A 482 19.19 13.84 9.60
C GLN A 482 17.87 13.04 9.61
N THR A 483 17.42 12.55 8.46
CA THR A 483 16.05 11.96 8.36
C THR A 483 16.01 10.55 7.79
N VAL A 484 17.00 10.12 7.02
CA VAL A 484 17.00 8.77 6.42
C VAL A 484 17.88 7.82 7.25
N LEU A 485 19.12 8.20 7.51
CA LEU A 485 20.04 7.37 8.30
C LEU A 485 19.49 6.99 9.69
N PRO A 486 18.81 7.88 10.43
CA PRO A 486 18.22 7.53 11.73
C PRO A 486 17.03 6.56 11.67
N ARG A 487 16.54 6.21 10.47
CA ARG A 487 15.46 5.20 10.34
C ARG A 487 15.96 3.77 10.48
N ARG A 488 17.27 3.55 10.49
CA ARG A 488 17.82 2.21 10.72
C ARG A 488 17.31 1.63 12.02
N GLU A 489 16.75 0.43 11.94
CA GLU A 489 16.41 -0.33 13.15
C GLU A 489 17.66 -0.97 13.75
N SER A 490 17.76 -0.91 15.08
CA SER A 490 18.81 -1.58 15.84
C SER A 490 18.28 -2.87 16.45
N GLU A 491 19.19 -3.81 16.76
CA GLU A 491 18.83 -5.03 17.48
C GLU A 491 18.21 -4.71 18.85
N ALA A 492 18.63 -3.63 19.50
CA ALA A 492 18.02 -3.17 20.74
C ALA A 492 16.57 -2.68 20.54
N SER A 493 16.25 -2.01 19.43
CA SER A 493 14.89 -1.59 19.09
C SER A 493 13.98 -2.81 18.81
N ILE A 494 14.44 -3.74 18.01
CA ILE A 494 13.74 -5.00 17.71
C ILE A 494 13.49 -5.80 19.01
N LEU A 495 14.53 -5.91 19.86
CA LEU A 495 14.40 -6.58 21.15
C LEU A 495 13.42 -5.89 22.09
N LEU A 496 13.43 -4.56 22.18
CA LEU A 496 12.49 -3.82 23.02
C LEU A 496 11.04 -4.11 22.63
N GLN A 497 10.73 -4.15 21.35
CA GLN A 497 9.40 -4.52 20.85
C GLN A 497 9.02 -5.95 21.27
N ALA A 498 9.93 -6.92 21.14
CA ALA A 498 9.69 -8.29 21.57
C ALA A 498 9.48 -8.40 23.10
N LEU A 499 10.23 -7.64 23.91
CA LEU A 499 10.07 -7.62 25.36
C LEU A 499 8.75 -6.97 25.79
N LEU A 500 8.26 -5.99 25.05
CA LEU A 500 6.93 -5.41 25.28
C LEU A 500 5.82 -6.41 24.96
N LEU A 501 5.98 -7.24 23.94
CA LEU A 501 5.05 -8.34 23.65
C LEU A 501 5.11 -9.42 24.75
N LEU A 502 6.32 -9.80 25.19
CA LEU A 502 6.51 -10.73 26.31
C LEU A 502 5.84 -10.22 27.59
N GLN A 503 5.89 -8.91 27.83
CA GLN A 503 5.29 -8.30 29.02
C GLN A 503 3.77 -8.46 29.08
N ASN A 504 3.12 -8.61 27.93
CA ASN A 504 1.69 -8.88 27.81
C ASN A 504 1.32 -10.31 28.21
N ASP A 505 2.30 -11.25 28.20
CA ASP A 505 2.14 -12.61 28.65
C ASP A 505 2.31 -12.68 30.18
N ASN A 506 1.23 -12.72 30.89
CA ASN A 506 1.26 -12.84 32.36
C ASN A 506 0.66 -14.21 32.81
N PRO A 507 1.40 -15.09 33.51
CA PRO A 507 2.78 -14.92 33.99
C PRO A 507 3.83 -15.08 32.89
N PHE A 508 5.06 -14.59 33.12
CA PHE A 508 6.18 -14.82 32.22
C PHE A 508 6.37 -16.31 31.94
N PRO A 509 6.55 -16.70 30.69
CA PRO A 509 6.67 -18.11 30.32
C PRO A 509 7.94 -18.76 30.89
N GLU A 510 7.82 -20.00 31.33
CA GLU A 510 8.95 -20.81 31.83
C GLU A 510 9.85 -21.38 30.72
N LYS A 511 9.47 -21.20 29.44
CA LYS A 511 10.16 -21.72 28.25
C LYS A 511 10.51 -20.60 27.29
N ASP A 512 11.50 -20.86 26.43
CA ASP A 512 11.83 -19.99 25.31
C ASP A 512 10.58 -19.62 24.52
N ARG A 513 10.44 -18.34 24.17
CA ARG A 513 9.36 -17.83 23.33
C ARG A 513 9.87 -17.00 22.19
N THR A 514 9.23 -17.15 21.04
CA THR A 514 9.53 -16.39 19.83
C THR A 514 8.42 -15.39 19.56
N TYR A 515 8.81 -14.15 19.35
CA TYR A 515 7.94 -13.02 18.95
C TYR A 515 8.34 -12.54 17.58
N VAL A 516 7.35 -12.22 16.75
CA VAL A 516 7.58 -11.64 15.43
C VAL A 516 7.60 -10.12 15.54
N VAL A 517 8.67 -9.50 15.09
CA VAL A 517 8.86 -8.06 15.04
C VAL A 517 9.27 -7.68 13.61
N GLY A 518 8.31 -7.27 12.81
CA GLY A 518 8.52 -7.06 11.38
C GLY A 518 9.03 -8.32 10.69
N TRP A 519 10.14 -8.22 9.97
CA TRP A 519 10.80 -9.38 9.35
C TRP A 519 11.67 -10.20 10.31
N ASN A 520 11.62 -9.93 11.59
CA ASN A 520 12.50 -10.58 12.57
C ASN A 520 11.72 -11.52 13.50
N ASN A 521 12.28 -12.69 13.73
CA ASN A 521 11.84 -13.62 14.76
C ASN A 521 12.77 -13.49 15.97
N VAL A 522 12.26 -12.97 17.08
CA VAL A 522 13.02 -12.74 18.30
C VAL A 522 12.71 -13.83 19.30
N THR A 523 13.65 -14.76 19.51
CA THR A 523 13.53 -15.80 20.52
C THR A 523 14.16 -15.35 21.84
N ILE A 524 13.32 -15.10 22.83
CA ILE A 524 13.77 -14.79 24.19
C ILE A 524 14.03 -16.10 24.89
N LYS A 525 15.30 -16.30 25.31
CA LYS A 525 15.80 -17.51 25.94
C LYS A 525 15.54 -17.47 27.46
N VAL A 526 14.75 -18.41 27.92
CA VAL A 526 14.48 -18.67 29.33
C VAL A 526 13.84 -17.50 30.10
N THR A 527 13.22 -17.76 31.20
CA THR A 527 12.61 -16.75 32.08
C THR A 527 13.61 -15.64 32.40
N PRO A 528 13.26 -14.36 32.13
CA PRO A 528 14.12 -13.26 32.49
C PRO A 528 14.46 -13.27 33.96
N THR A 529 15.74 -13.15 34.29
CA THR A 529 16.17 -13.04 35.69
C THR A 529 15.73 -11.68 36.21
N MET A 530 14.87 -11.68 37.22
CA MET A 530 14.48 -10.46 37.92
C MET A 530 15.64 -10.04 38.85
N LEU A 531 16.20 -8.88 38.61
CA LEU A 531 17.28 -8.30 39.40
C LEU A 531 16.71 -7.53 40.59
N ASP A 532 15.57 -6.86 40.36
CA ASP A 532 14.72 -6.21 41.36
C ASP A 532 13.31 -6.02 40.76
N ASP A 533 12.41 -5.32 41.45
CA ASP A 533 11.01 -5.13 41.05
C ASP A 533 10.84 -4.46 39.67
N LYS A 534 11.91 -3.88 39.12
CA LYS A 534 11.88 -3.09 37.85
C LYS A 534 12.87 -3.56 36.82
N HIS A 535 13.94 -4.22 37.23
CA HIS A 535 15.04 -4.60 36.34
C HIS A 535 15.05 -6.10 36.09
N TYR A 536 15.11 -6.43 34.82
CA TYR A 536 15.21 -7.80 34.33
C TYR A 536 16.44 -7.93 33.43
N SER A 537 17.03 -9.10 33.38
CA SER A 537 18.11 -9.43 32.46
C SER A 537 17.88 -10.80 31.83
N GLY A 538 18.44 -10.99 30.64
CA GLY A 538 18.28 -12.28 29.95
C GLY A 538 19.12 -12.37 28.68
N LYS A 539 18.80 -13.40 27.89
CA LYS A 539 19.40 -13.65 26.61
C LYS A 539 18.33 -13.73 25.55
N ALA A 540 18.65 -13.32 24.31
CA ALA A 540 17.78 -13.49 23.18
C ALA A 540 18.58 -13.81 21.92
N VAL A 541 17.91 -14.31 20.91
CA VAL A 541 18.46 -14.49 19.56
C VAL A 541 17.47 -13.88 18.59
N ILE A 542 17.96 -13.00 17.72
CA ILE A 542 17.20 -12.39 16.65
C ILE A 542 17.52 -13.14 15.35
N PHE A 543 16.50 -13.70 14.71
CA PHE A 543 16.60 -14.33 13.40
C PHE A 543 15.88 -13.43 12.39
N TRP A 544 16.52 -13.11 11.30
CA TRP A 544 15.80 -12.56 10.16
C TRP A 544 14.88 -13.65 9.58
N LYS A 545 13.66 -13.30 9.16
CA LYS A 545 12.54 -14.26 8.92
C LYS A 545 12.89 -15.47 8.04
N ASP A 546 13.80 -15.28 7.09
CA ASP A 546 14.18 -16.30 6.10
C ASP A 546 15.58 -16.89 6.40
N SER A 547 16.09 -16.74 7.62
CA SER A 547 17.41 -17.21 8.02
C SER A 547 17.36 -18.08 9.29
N ASN A 548 18.13 -19.15 9.29
CA ASN A 548 18.40 -19.93 10.51
C ASN A 548 19.59 -19.35 11.31
N LEU A 549 20.30 -18.37 10.71
CA LEU A 549 21.39 -17.69 11.39
C LEU A 549 20.84 -16.60 12.32
N GLY A 550 21.09 -16.76 13.60
CA GLY A 550 20.59 -15.83 14.61
C GLY A 550 21.69 -14.99 15.23
N THR A 551 21.42 -13.70 15.42
CA THR A 551 22.29 -12.80 16.18
C THR A 551 21.99 -12.95 17.67
N SER A 552 22.98 -13.43 18.46
CA SER A 552 22.86 -13.61 19.89
C SER A 552 23.10 -12.30 20.63
N LEU A 553 22.34 -12.09 21.71
CA LEU A 553 22.51 -10.92 22.56
C LEU A 553 22.16 -11.20 24.03
N THR A 554 22.83 -10.46 24.90
CA THR A 554 22.46 -10.36 26.32
C THR A 554 21.84 -8.99 26.56
N TRP A 555 20.85 -8.91 27.44
CA TRP A 555 20.11 -7.69 27.64
C TRP A 555 19.77 -7.40 29.10
N GLN A 556 19.58 -6.10 29.38
CA GLN A 556 18.98 -5.61 30.62
C GLN A 556 17.77 -4.74 30.21
N TYR A 557 16.66 -4.96 30.89
CA TYR A 557 15.39 -4.31 30.61
C TYR A 557 14.85 -3.65 31.86
N THR A 558 14.50 -2.38 31.77
CA THR A 558 13.87 -1.63 32.85
C THR A 558 12.38 -1.53 32.57
N LYS A 559 11.62 -2.34 33.31
CA LYS A 559 10.15 -2.31 33.31
C LYS A 559 9.68 -1.29 34.33
N LEU A 560 8.99 -0.28 33.91
CA LEU A 560 8.41 0.71 34.80
C LEU A 560 6.92 0.43 35.03
N PRO A 561 6.35 0.88 36.17
CA PRO A 561 4.93 0.77 36.41
C PRO A 561 4.13 1.42 35.27
N ALA A 562 2.94 0.96 35.14
CA ALA A 562 2.00 1.27 34.08
C ALA A 562 1.93 2.72 33.58
N GLY A 563 1.97 3.73 34.43
CA GLY A 563 1.94 5.13 34.02
C GLY A 563 3.27 5.69 33.44
N PHE A 564 4.31 4.86 33.34
CA PHE A 564 5.67 5.27 32.96
C PHE A 564 6.24 4.51 31.77
N ILE A 565 5.40 3.94 30.90
CA ILE A 565 5.84 3.16 29.74
C ILE A 565 6.84 3.94 28.88
N ASN A 566 6.70 5.25 28.79
CA ASN A 566 7.61 6.14 28.04
C ASN A 566 9.07 6.09 28.53
N SER A 567 9.31 5.68 29.77
CA SER A 567 10.65 5.54 30.33
C SER A 567 11.19 4.11 30.30
N THR A 568 10.44 3.18 29.69
CA THR A 568 10.90 1.80 29.51
C THR A 568 12.09 1.75 28.59
N THR A 569 13.16 1.10 29.00
CA THR A 569 14.43 1.02 28.28
C THR A 569 14.96 -0.40 28.19
N VAL A 570 15.71 -0.67 27.14
CA VAL A 570 16.54 -1.86 27.01
C VAL A 570 17.98 -1.46 26.68
N THR A 571 18.94 -2.13 27.32
CA THR A 571 20.34 -2.11 26.91
C THR A 571 20.74 -3.53 26.54
N ALA A 572 21.29 -3.70 25.36
CA ALA A 572 21.71 -4.98 24.83
C ALA A 572 23.18 -4.98 24.48
N THR A 573 23.89 -6.08 24.75
CA THR A 573 25.20 -6.36 24.18
C THR A 573 25.02 -7.37 23.07
N VAL A 574 25.21 -6.92 21.86
CA VAL A 574 25.01 -7.69 20.62
C VAL A 574 26.32 -8.33 20.20
N GLU A 575 26.30 -9.64 19.96
CA GLU A 575 27.49 -10.38 19.51
C GLU A 575 28.03 -9.80 18.20
N GLY A 576 29.32 -9.46 18.18
CA GLY A 576 29.98 -8.85 17.01
C GLY A 576 29.70 -7.34 16.78
N LYS A 577 28.69 -6.76 17.42
CA LYS A 577 28.29 -5.35 17.20
C LYS A 577 28.42 -4.44 18.42
N GLY A 578 28.63 -5.00 19.62
CA GLY A 578 28.83 -4.25 20.86
C GLY A 578 27.55 -3.84 21.60
N ALA A 579 27.64 -2.77 22.40
CA ALA A 579 26.53 -2.30 23.23
C ALA A 579 25.59 -1.37 22.46
N GLN A 580 24.29 -1.62 22.58
CA GLN A 580 23.20 -0.82 22.01
C GLN A 580 22.17 -0.52 23.09
N SER A 581 21.39 0.55 22.92
CA SER A 581 20.27 0.87 23.81
C SER A 581 19.09 1.43 23.04
N CYS A 582 17.88 1.17 23.53
CA CYS A 582 16.66 1.72 23.00
C CYS A 582 15.71 2.11 24.15
N ILE A 583 15.03 3.24 24.00
CA ILE A 583 13.98 3.70 24.89
C ILE A 583 12.62 3.65 24.16
N PHE A 584 11.55 3.38 24.89
CA PHE A 584 10.20 3.28 24.30
C PHE A 584 9.81 4.49 23.44
N THR A 585 10.17 5.70 23.85
CA THR A 585 9.86 6.93 23.11
C THR A 585 10.59 7.06 21.77
N SER A 586 11.66 6.30 21.55
CA SER A 586 12.35 6.25 20.27
C SER A 586 11.73 5.27 19.28
N LEU A 587 10.84 4.37 19.75
CA LEU A 587 10.11 3.49 18.83
C LEU A 587 9.19 4.28 17.89
N PRO A 588 8.92 3.75 16.71
CA PRO A 588 7.95 4.34 15.78
C PRO A 588 6.57 4.57 16.43
N ARG A 589 5.89 5.62 16.01
CA ARG A 589 4.63 6.07 16.63
C ARG A 589 3.55 4.98 16.67
N ASN A 590 3.35 4.24 15.57
CA ASN A 590 2.39 3.12 15.50
C ASN A 590 2.70 2.03 16.54
N LYS A 591 3.98 1.67 16.67
CA LYS A 591 4.42 0.68 17.65
C LYS A 591 4.13 1.17 19.07
N ARG A 592 4.48 2.43 19.37
CA ARG A 592 4.15 3.05 20.65
C ARG A 592 2.65 3.06 20.94
N GLN A 593 1.83 3.42 19.96
CA GLN A 593 0.37 3.42 20.10
C GLN A 593 -0.18 2.02 20.34
N SER A 594 0.25 1.02 19.59
CA SER A 594 -0.19 -0.37 19.75
C SER A 594 0.10 -0.90 21.16
N PHE A 595 1.35 -0.73 21.63
CA PHE A 595 1.73 -1.18 22.98
C PHE A 595 1.01 -0.39 24.08
N SER A 596 0.83 0.91 23.91
CA SER A 596 0.11 1.75 24.88
C SER A 596 -1.38 1.42 24.94
N ALA A 597 -2.01 1.10 23.81
CA ALA A 597 -3.42 0.71 23.77
C ALA A 597 -3.69 -0.55 24.56
N HIS A 598 -2.90 -1.61 24.31
CA HIS A 598 -3.01 -2.87 25.04
C HIS A 598 -2.81 -2.66 26.55
N PHE A 599 -1.81 -1.88 26.90
CA PHE A 599 -1.52 -1.53 28.28
C PHE A 599 -2.70 -0.81 28.97
N MET A 600 -3.30 0.17 28.30
CA MET A 600 -4.47 0.90 28.83
C MET A 600 -5.70 0.00 28.96
N GLU A 601 -5.91 -0.93 28.05
CA GLU A 601 -6.97 -1.92 28.16
C GLU A 601 -6.84 -2.75 29.44
N CYS A 602 -5.62 -3.21 29.78
CA CYS A 602 -5.36 -3.91 31.02
C CYS A 602 -5.66 -3.05 32.26
N VAL A 603 -5.21 -1.78 32.26
CA VAL A 603 -5.47 -0.83 33.37
C VAL A 603 -6.96 -0.56 33.52
N LEU A 604 -7.68 -0.31 32.44
CA LEU A 604 -9.14 -0.06 32.49
C LEU A 604 -9.89 -1.29 33.01
N ARG A 605 -9.48 -2.49 32.61
CA ARG A 605 -10.05 -3.76 33.11
C ARG A 605 -9.83 -3.90 34.61
N GLU A 606 -8.65 -3.58 35.12
CA GLU A 606 -8.37 -3.58 36.56
C GLU A 606 -9.20 -2.53 37.33
N ILE A 607 -9.30 -1.31 36.80
CA ILE A 607 -10.11 -0.23 37.40
C ILE A 607 -11.59 -0.63 37.44
N VAL A 608 -12.13 -1.16 36.36
CA VAL A 608 -13.52 -1.63 36.29
C VAL A 608 -13.77 -2.75 37.31
N ASN A 609 -12.89 -3.74 37.36
CA ASN A 609 -12.98 -4.84 38.31
C ASN A 609 -12.87 -4.36 39.77
N ALA A 610 -12.04 -3.36 40.05
CA ALA A 610 -11.88 -2.80 41.40
C ALA A 610 -13.04 -1.88 41.80
N SER A 611 -13.65 -1.16 40.86
CA SER A 611 -14.74 -0.20 41.13
C SER A 611 -16.12 -0.85 41.22
N THR A 612 -16.33 -2.02 40.62
CA THR A 612 -17.61 -2.75 40.62
C THR A 612 -18.14 -3.03 42.04
N PRO A 613 -17.33 -3.44 43.02
CA PRO A 613 -17.79 -3.67 44.40
C PRO A 613 -18.18 -2.40 45.15
N LEU A 614 -17.69 -1.23 44.75
CA LEU A 614 -17.81 0.02 45.51
C LEU A 614 -18.91 0.94 45.00
N GLY A 615 -19.55 0.62 43.84
CA GLY A 615 -20.64 1.43 43.26
C GLY A 615 -20.22 2.87 42.90
N LEU A 616 -18.94 3.10 42.63
CA LEU A 616 -18.40 4.39 42.26
C LEU A 616 -18.88 4.84 40.90
N ASP A 617 -19.20 6.12 40.75
CA ASP A 617 -19.57 6.73 39.47
C ASP A 617 -18.30 6.79 38.58
N ALA A 618 -18.41 6.29 37.36
CA ALA A 618 -17.30 6.29 36.40
C ALA A 618 -16.75 7.71 36.15
N SER A 619 -17.56 8.76 36.26
CA SER A 619 -17.13 10.15 36.14
C SER A 619 -16.12 10.54 37.21
N VAL A 620 -16.26 10.04 38.44
CA VAL A 620 -15.35 10.33 39.55
C VAL A 620 -13.97 9.68 39.34
N LEU A 621 -13.94 8.53 38.65
CA LEU A 621 -12.67 7.86 38.34
C LEU A 621 -11.86 8.57 37.25
N PHE A 622 -12.51 9.34 36.38
CA PHE A 622 -11.87 10.00 35.24
C PHE A 622 -11.60 11.50 35.46
N GLU A 623 -12.25 12.16 36.41
CA GLU A 623 -12.02 13.57 36.75
C GLU A 623 -10.54 13.90 37.05
N PRO A 624 -9.81 13.13 37.86
CA PRO A 624 -8.40 13.41 38.14
C PRO A 624 -7.51 13.33 36.90
N TRP A 625 -7.85 12.47 35.94
CA TRP A 625 -7.10 12.30 34.69
C TRP A 625 -7.40 13.42 33.70
N THR A 626 -8.63 13.96 33.70
CA THR A 626 -9.01 15.09 32.88
C THR A 626 -8.39 16.40 33.36
N GLU A 627 -8.22 16.59 34.68
CA GLU A 627 -7.60 17.79 35.26
C GLU A 627 -6.09 17.81 35.05
N ALA A 628 -5.40 16.69 35.26
CA ALA A 628 -3.95 16.60 35.11
C ALA A 628 -3.44 16.86 33.67
N GLN A 629 -4.32 16.82 32.68
CA GLN A 629 -3.96 16.97 31.26
C GLN A 629 -4.46 18.27 30.61
N LYS A 630 -5.05 19.20 31.38
CA LYS A 630 -5.53 20.49 30.83
C LYS A 630 -4.43 21.31 30.16
N ASP A 631 -3.18 21.13 30.57
CA ASP A 631 -2.03 21.92 30.14
C ASP A 631 -1.02 21.18 29.26
N GLN A 632 -1.28 19.91 28.92
CA GLN A 632 -0.40 19.15 28.02
C GLN A 632 -0.92 19.17 26.56
N PRO A 633 -0.03 19.31 25.56
CA PRO A 633 -0.42 19.16 24.17
C PRO A 633 -1.00 17.75 23.94
N ARG A 634 -2.06 17.67 23.12
CA ARG A 634 -2.83 16.46 22.73
C ARG A 634 -1.99 15.17 22.87
N GLY A 635 -2.07 14.53 24.04
CA GLY A 635 -1.21 13.39 24.35
C GLY A 635 -1.80 12.10 23.80
N GLU A 636 -0.93 11.24 23.30
CA GLU A 636 -1.21 9.87 22.83
C GLU A 636 -2.11 9.08 23.81
N LEU A 637 -2.06 9.38 25.10
CA LEU A 637 -2.84 8.73 26.16
C LEU A 637 -4.35 8.95 26.00
N TRP A 638 -4.80 10.15 25.59
CA TRP A 638 -6.21 10.43 25.38
C TRP A 638 -6.80 9.75 24.15
N ASP A 639 -6.02 9.66 23.08
CA ASP A 639 -6.42 8.96 21.88
C ASP A 639 -6.59 7.45 22.12
N LEU A 640 -6.09 6.94 23.25
CA LEU A 640 -6.19 5.55 23.68
C LEU A 640 -7.33 5.30 24.67
N ILE A 641 -7.52 6.18 25.63
CA ILE A 641 -8.54 6.02 26.69
C ILE A 641 -9.94 6.19 26.11
N CYS A 642 -10.13 7.13 25.21
CA CYS A 642 -11.47 7.48 24.73
C CYS A 642 -12.13 6.43 23.84
N PRO A 643 -11.41 5.74 22.92
CA PRO A 643 -12.00 4.59 22.23
C PRO A 643 -12.50 3.53 23.21
N ALA A 644 -11.70 3.18 24.22
CA ALA A 644 -12.07 2.17 25.21
C ALA A 644 -13.29 2.55 26.03
N LEU A 645 -13.44 3.82 26.40
CA LEU A 645 -14.63 4.33 27.12
C LEU A 645 -15.88 4.29 26.23
N ILE A 646 -15.75 4.70 24.97
CA ILE A 646 -16.85 4.69 24.01
C ILE A 646 -17.28 3.24 23.72
N GLU A 647 -16.32 2.33 23.54
CA GLU A 647 -16.58 0.91 23.37
C GLU A 647 -17.27 0.31 24.58
N GLY A 648 -16.80 0.60 25.79
CA GLY A 648 -17.44 0.20 27.03
C GLY A 648 -18.91 0.66 27.11
N TYR A 649 -19.21 1.88 26.66
CA TYR A 649 -20.57 2.39 26.58
C TYR A 649 -21.41 1.64 25.55
N ILE A 650 -20.88 1.44 24.33
CA ILE A 650 -21.60 0.79 23.23
C ILE A 650 -21.91 -0.67 23.54
N PHE A 651 -20.95 -1.39 24.15
CA PHE A 651 -21.03 -2.81 24.51
C PHE A 651 -21.35 -3.07 25.97
N SER A 652 -21.81 -2.07 26.74
CA SER A 652 -21.98 -2.18 28.20
C SER A 652 -22.92 -3.32 28.67
N GLU A 653 -23.78 -3.82 27.81
CA GLU A 653 -24.60 -5.02 28.14
C GLU A 653 -23.80 -6.34 28.10
N HIS A 654 -22.55 -6.28 27.64
CA HIS A 654 -21.63 -7.44 27.57
C HIS A 654 -20.51 -7.40 28.61
N CYS A 655 -20.19 -6.21 29.12
CA CYS A 655 -19.41 -6.16 30.36
C CYS A 655 -20.32 -6.66 31.47
N GLU A 656 -19.87 -7.58 32.29
CA GLU A 656 -20.57 -8.08 33.50
C GLU A 656 -20.90 -6.97 34.50
N VAL A 657 -20.67 -5.72 34.13
CA VAL A 657 -20.98 -4.51 34.87
C VAL A 657 -22.34 -4.01 34.42
N GLN A 658 -23.39 -4.34 35.17
CA GLN A 658 -24.70 -3.70 35.03
C GLN A 658 -24.60 -2.24 35.48
N LEU A 659 -24.21 -1.34 34.58
CA LEU A 659 -24.33 0.09 34.82
C LEU A 659 -25.80 0.43 35.01
N LYS A 660 -26.17 0.99 36.17
CA LYS A 660 -27.54 1.45 36.40
C LYS A 660 -27.90 2.52 35.35
N THR A 661 -29.15 2.57 34.89
CA THR A 661 -29.64 3.46 33.83
C THR A 661 -29.20 4.93 34.01
N ARG A 662 -29.04 5.39 35.24
CA ARG A 662 -28.60 6.74 35.57
C ARG A 662 -27.13 6.99 35.28
N GLN A 663 -26.27 5.99 35.46
CA GLN A 663 -24.83 6.03 35.18
C GLN A 663 -24.58 6.01 33.67
N VAL A 664 -25.38 5.24 32.92
CA VAL A 664 -25.35 5.21 31.45
C VAL A 664 -25.67 6.58 30.85
N ALA A 665 -26.71 7.27 31.37
CA ALA A 665 -27.08 8.60 30.89
C ALA A 665 -26.00 9.66 31.19
N SER A 666 -25.37 9.64 32.34
CA SER A 666 -24.27 10.53 32.71
C SER A 666 -23.04 10.27 31.84
N LEU A 667 -22.67 9.02 31.63
CA LEU A 667 -21.54 8.62 30.80
C LEU A 667 -21.78 9.01 29.34
N THR A 668 -22.98 8.81 28.81
CA THR A 668 -23.35 9.24 27.45
C THR A 668 -23.21 10.75 27.28
N THR A 669 -23.72 11.52 28.20
CA THR A 669 -23.62 12.99 28.17
C THR A 669 -22.16 13.45 28.22
N TYR A 670 -21.35 12.80 29.05
CA TYR A 670 -19.92 13.08 29.15
C TYR A 670 -19.18 12.76 27.86
N ILE A 671 -19.39 11.57 27.28
CA ILE A 671 -18.77 11.14 26.02
C ILE A 671 -19.19 12.05 24.87
N LEU A 672 -20.48 12.38 24.74
CA LEU A 672 -20.99 13.29 23.70
C LEU A 672 -20.37 14.69 23.80
N ASN A 673 -20.28 15.24 25.02
CA ASN A 673 -19.65 16.54 25.25
C ASN A 673 -18.14 16.48 24.93
N TRP A 674 -17.49 15.38 25.27
CA TRP A 674 -16.08 15.18 25.02
C TRP A 674 -15.79 15.07 23.51
N ILE A 675 -16.54 14.25 22.77
CA ILE A 675 -16.46 14.10 21.31
C ILE A 675 -16.62 15.48 20.64
N LYS A 676 -17.63 16.25 21.05
CA LYS A 676 -17.90 17.59 20.51
C LYS A 676 -16.78 18.59 20.78
N LYS A 677 -16.15 18.54 21.97
CA LYS A 677 -15.07 19.45 22.37
C LYS A 677 -13.71 19.10 21.73
N ARG A 678 -13.45 17.84 21.46
CA ARG A 678 -12.13 17.31 21.05
C ARG A 678 -12.04 16.96 19.58
N ASN A 679 -13.13 17.08 18.81
CA ASN A 679 -13.18 16.67 17.40
C ASN A 679 -12.61 15.26 17.20
N TYR A 680 -13.08 14.31 18.02
CA TYR A 680 -12.63 12.93 18.09
C TYR A 680 -12.91 12.20 16.76
N ASP A 681 -11.90 11.50 16.25
CA ASP A 681 -12.06 10.61 15.10
C ASP A 681 -12.60 9.24 15.55
N PRO A 682 -13.84 8.88 15.18
CA PRO A 682 -14.47 7.64 15.63
C PRO A 682 -14.05 6.41 14.82
N THR A 683 -13.18 6.52 13.83
CA THR A 683 -12.91 5.46 12.83
C THR A 683 -12.59 4.13 13.47
N ILE A 684 -11.61 4.08 14.39
CA ILE A 684 -11.20 2.85 15.07
C ILE A 684 -12.36 2.25 15.88
N THR A 685 -13.09 3.09 16.61
CA THR A 685 -14.24 2.65 17.42
C THR A 685 -15.36 2.08 16.55
N ILE A 686 -15.67 2.74 15.43
CA ILE A 686 -16.69 2.28 14.48
C ILE A 686 -16.27 0.96 13.84
N ASP A 687 -15.02 0.77 13.49
CA ASP A 687 -14.50 -0.49 12.96
C ASP A 687 -14.69 -1.65 13.93
N LYS A 688 -14.36 -1.47 15.21
CA LYS A 688 -14.61 -2.48 16.24
C LYS A 688 -16.10 -2.78 16.45
N VAL A 689 -16.96 -1.78 16.36
CA VAL A 689 -18.41 -1.97 16.41
C VAL A 689 -18.88 -2.81 15.23
N GLN A 690 -18.39 -2.53 14.03
CA GLN A 690 -18.72 -3.29 12.85
C GLN A 690 -18.27 -4.76 12.98
N ASP A 691 -17.00 -4.99 13.34
CA ASP A 691 -16.45 -6.33 13.54
C ASP A 691 -17.25 -7.13 14.56
N ARG A 692 -17.62 -6.51 15.68
CA ARG A 692 -18.44 -7.16 16.72
C ARG A 692 -19.86 -7.46 16.24
N THR A 693 -20.52 -6.54 15.54
CA THR A 693 -21.87 -6.76 15.01
C THR A 693 -21.90 -7.82 13.91
N ILE A 694 -20.86 -7.87 13.05
CA ILE A 694 -20.69 -8.93 12.05
C ILE A 694 -20.54 -10.28 12.73
N SER A 695 -19.64 -10.39 13.74
CA SER A 695 -19.45 -11.62 14.51
C SER A 695 -20.78 -12.12 15.10
N MET A 696 -21.56 -11.23 15.72
CA MET A 696 -22.87 -11.60 16.32
C MET A 696 -23.91 -12.03 15.29
N LEU A 697 -23.85 -11.52 14.06
CA LEU A 697 -24.76 -11.92 12.96
C LEU A 697 -24.29 -13.21 12.25
N SER A 698 -23.04 -13.61 12.46
CA SER A 698 -22.44 -14.82 11.90
C SER A 698 -22.52 -16.04 12.82
N GLU A 699 -23.01 -15.87 14.07
CA GLU A 699 -23.23 -16.98 15.00
C GLU A 699 -24.33 -17.93 14.49
N GLU A 700 -24.33 -19.20 14.91
CA GLU A 700 -25.38 -20.17 14.57
C GLU A 700 -26.78 -19.69 14.99
N THR A 701 -26.86 -18.94 16.09
CA THR A 701 -28.07 -18.24 16.53
C THR A 701 -27.84 -16.76 16.57
N PRO A 702 -28.05 -16.04 15.43
CA PRO A 702 -27.72 -14.62 15.34
C PRO A 702 -28.43 -13.74 16.36
N ALA A 703 -27.70 -12.83 16.98
CA ALA A 703 -28.21 -11.96 18.03
C ALA A 703 -28.81 -10.65 17.48
N TYR A 704 -29.85 -10.76 16.62
CA TYR A 704 -30.46 -9.62 15.88
C TYR A 704 -30.84 -8.43 16.77
N PHE A 705 -31.57 -8.70 17.87
CA PHE A 705 -32.02 -7.63 18.77
C PHE A 705 -30.86 -6.86 19.39
N LYS A 706 -29.85 -7.57 19.80
CA LYS A 706 -28.65 -6.99 20.42
C LYS A 706 -27.83 -6.19 19.43
N THR A 707 -27.60 -6.73 18.23
CA THR A 707 -26.96 -6.01 17.12
C THR A 707 -27.69 -4.71 16.81
N LYS A 708 -29.03 -4.76 16.69
CA LYS A 708 -29.86 -3.57 16.47
C LYS A 708 -29.68 -2.52 17.58
N SER A 709 -29.66 -2.94 18.86
CA SER A 709 -29.47 -2.04 20.01
C SER A 709 -28.10 -1.36 19.99
N ILE A 710 -27.04 -2.12 19.69
CA ILE A 710 -25.68 -1.58 19.56
C ILE A 710 -25.62 -0.52 18.46
N LEU A 711 -26.19 -0.82 17.29
CA LEU A 711 -26.20 0.10 16.16
C LEU A 711 -26.98 1.38 16.43
N ILE A 712 -28.11 1.30 17.13
CA ILE A 712 -28.88 2.49 17.54
C ILE A 712 -28.01 3.38 18.45
N ARG A 713 -27.37 2.82 19.48
CA ARG A 713 -26.47 3.57 20.37
C ARG A 713 -25.30 4.18 19.59
N THR A 714 -24.73 3.43 18.65
CA THR A 714 -23.64 3.93 17.81
C THR A 714 -24.12 5.11 16.96
N ARG A 715 -25.32 5.05 16.39
CA ARG A 715 -25.92 6.15 15.62
C ARG A 715 -26.25 7.39 16.47
N GLU A 716 -26.60 7.21 17.75
CA GLU A 716 -26.76 8.32 18.69
C GLU A 716 -25.46 9.07 18.92
N LEU A 717 -24.34 8.36 19.02
CA LEU A 717 -23.00 8.95 19.20
C LEU A 717 -22.42 9.50 17.89
N PHE A 718 -22.59 8.78 16.80
CA PHE A 718 -21.96 9.03 15.50
C PHE A 718 -22.98 8.95 14.36
N PRO A 719 -23.92 9.92 14.25
CA PRO A 719 -25.10 9.81 13.37
C PRO A 719 -24.74 9.68 11.88
N ASN A 720 -23.66 10.28 11.44
CA ASN A 720 -23.27 10.37 10.03
C ASN A 720 -22.04 9.50 9.66
N THR A 721 -21.52 8.70 10.59
CA THR A 721 -20.33 7.89 10.31
C THR A 721 -20.71 6.67 9.47
N PRO A 722 -20.07 6.45 8.33
CA PRO A 722 -20.30 5.27 7.49
C PRO A 722 -19.97 3.98 8.24
N MET A 723 -20.73 2.91 7.97
CA MET A 723 -20.50 1.56 8.49
C MET A 723 -20.29 0.60 7.32
N GLU A 724 -19.21 0.81 6.59
CA GLU A 724 -18.97 0.17 5.30
C GLU A 724 -18.76 -1.34 5.39
N LYS A 725 -18.03 -1.83 6.39
CA LYS A 725 -17.81 -3.27 6.61
C LYS A 725 -19.15 -3.98 6.86
N LEU A 726 -19.96 -3.45 7.75
CA LEU A 726 -21.26 -4.03 8.07
C LEU A 726 -22.21 -3.98 6.88
N LEU A 727 -22.23 -2.87 6.15
CA LEU A 727 -23.03 -2.72 4.92
C LEU A 727 -22.68 -3.80 3.89
N ARG A 728 -21.36 -3.99 3.63
CA ARG A 728 -20.88 -5.01 2.70
C ARG A 728 -21.24 -6.42 3.15
N PHE A 729 -21.04 -6.74 4.43
CA PHE A 729 -21.42 -8.03 5.00
C PHE A 729 -22.90 -8.30 4.83
N LEU A 730 -23.78 -7.35 5.15
CA LEU A 730 -25.22 -7.50 4.98
C LEU A 730 -25.60 -7.73 3.51
N TRP A 731 -24.97 -7.00 2.60
CA TRP A 731 -25.20 -7.15 1.16
C TRP A 731 -24.75 -8.50 0.62
N LEU A 732 -23.56 -8.95 0.99
CA LEU A 732 -22.97 -10.17 0.42
C LEU A 732 -23.54 -11.45 1.06
N GLU A 733 -23.82 -11.43 2.37
CA GLU A 733 -24.06 -12.65 3.16
C GLU A 733 -25.48 -12.75 3.71
N LYS A 734 -26.25 -11.67 3.72
CA LYS A 734 -27.52 -11.61 4.45
C LYS A 734 -28.72 -11.06 3.65
N GLN A 735 -28.63 -10.99 2.32
CA GLN A 735 -29.72 -10.44 1.49
C GLN A 735 -31.03 -11.18 1.68
N ASP A 736 -30.99 -12.51 1.84
CA ASP A 736 -32.14 -13.39 1.95
C ASP A 736 -32.67 -13.53 3.39
N ASP A 737 -31.97 -12.94 4.38
CA ASP A 737 -32.40 -13.02 5.78
C ASP A 737 -33.40 -11.91 6.16
N PRO A 738 -34.69 -12.23 6.37
CA PRO A 738 -35.71 -11.22 6.65
C PRO A 738 -35.47 -10.49 7.99
N HIS A 739 -34.75 -11.11 8.94
CA HIS A 739 -34.50 -10.55 10.27
C HIS A 739 -33.47 -9.42 10.27
N VAL A 740 -32.63 -9.31 9.24
CA VAL A 740 -31.66 -8.22 9.12
C VAL A 740 -32.17 -6.97 8.43
N ARG A 741 -33.39 -6.97 7.88
CA ARG A 741 -33.97 -5.82 7.14
C ARG A 741 -33.97 -4.52 7.97
N ASP A 742 -34.33 -4.62 9.25
CA ASP A 742 -34.28 -3.46 10.14
C ASP A 742 -32.84 -3.00 10.47
N ILE A 743 -31.90 -3.93 10.55
CA ILE A 743 -30.48 -3.65 10.74
C ILE A 743 -29.92 -2.98 9.49
N ALA A 744 -30.26 -3.47 8.31
CA ALA A 744 -29.86 -2.91 7.02
C ALA A 744 -30.30 -1.45 6.86
N ARG A 745 -31.50 -1.10 7.30
CA ARG A 745 -32.00 0.29 7.30
C ARG A 745 -31.15 1.23 8.17
N LEU A 746 -30.56 0.73 9.26
CA LEU A 746 -29.68 1.53 10.11
C LEU A 746 -28.35 1.88 9.43
N VAL A 747 -27.97 1.16 8.38
CA VAL A 747 -26.82 1.47 7.52
C VAL A 747 -27.24 1.96 6.13
N ASN A 748 -28.47 2.43 6.02
CA ASN A 748 -29.06 2.99 4.79
C ASN A 748 -29.12 2.01 3.59
N LEU A 749 -29.19 0.71 3.87
CA LEU A 749 -29.26 -0.35 2.88
C LEU A 749 -30.70 -0.85 2.73
N ARG A 750 -31.16 -0.97 1.48
CA ARG A 750 -32.45 -1.54 1.11
C ARG A 750 -32.25 -2.74 0.18
N PHE A 751 -32.61 -3.92 0.66
CA PHE A 751 -32.55 -5.11 -0.18
C PHE A 751 -33.64 -5.08 -1.26
N PRO A 752 -33.41 -5.69 -2.43
CA PRO A 752 -34.45 -5.94 -3.42
C PRO A 752 -35.61 -6.70 -2.80
N ASN A 753 -36.84 -6.42 -3.27
CA ASN A 753 -38.04 -7.12 -2.78
C ASN A 753 -38.09 -8.56 -3.26
#